data_edf27808271b98f93454ab61eae0ea4a
#
_entry.id   edf27808271b98f93454ab61eae0ea4a
#
_cell.length_a   1.000
_cell.length_b   1.000
_cell.length_c   1.000
_cell.angle_alpha   90.00
_cell.angle_beta   90.00
_cell.angle_gamma   90.00
#
_symmetry.space_group_name_H-M   'P 1'
#
loop_
_entity.id
_entity.type
_entity.pdbx_description
1 polymer ?
#
loop_
_entity_poly.entity_id
_entity_poly.type
_entity_poly.pdbx_seq_one_letter_code
_entity_poly.pdbx_strand_id
1 'polypeptide(L)'
;MKSLGMRFESWWEKYSRIIKLLFVTSVVIFVVHALGSFFKTVDWHKVGIGLTELSWEKILLLMMVGCIAVIPMLGYDFAVTRLLPGEFKRSYIIRCGWIINTLTNIAGFGGLLGSSLRAYFYRKNASKKEILLAISKIAIFLLSGLSVLCWLALIIMFGFHDGGHFNQYAIWLVGGGLYFPVVFIVTQVYNSNVFKDVTPKLEAFIVTSSTFEWLFVALFFLLVGWCLGVRDNLISVLPLYVVAQVLGILSMIPGALGSFDVMMIFELSLLGVHQTTIIIWLLLFRIFYYIVPLILAAGVFLHNLAQQVNEFFDGLPLMMMRKTAYFLITAFMYISGILMLLTASVPDLTSQNKIIQRLYPYTFFFLHQMTTILFAVAMLACARGLQAKIKRAYWPTLVLLLIGIGNTIWNLGTLSLTIYLVIVLLLVLMSRHVLYREKLQYSISKFLIDGTIFAGSFVLYVIVGVINAPQYTSKHHIPDFLFFPGESVWFSGLIGLVLGLLLMFLILRYFTAGWDPFSAVHSFDADRVRAVIDEFGGSATSHLAFLRDKAIYYYQENQHDQLFFMYRRKNDRLVIMGDPVGNPAAWRPAFRQFIRMADKYDYQLVFYEVSSEVTMLLHEFGFDFIKTGETGLVKLADFTLAGKKQRSQRALMHKFDREGYTFTVEKPPFSADQLAELKKVSDSWLGSQVEKGFSLGFFDPYYINQAPVGVVRDQDDKMVAFATFMPTGGKEILTIDLMRHSKDAPSGIMDKIFISMYQYGQENGYTYFDLGMAPLSNVGEYQFSFIEEKAAHFIYEYGYHLYGFQGLRRYKDKYASVWYPRYIAYRKKNSLIVTMLILVSVVNQRIDQKNRHLFFFWLNHN
;
A
#
# COMPACT_ATOMS: atom_id res chain seq x y z
N MET A 1 -2.50 28.26 45.89
CA MET A 1 -2.63 26.83 45.53
C MET A 1 -3.52 26.54 44.32
N LYS A 2 -4.70 27.19 44.10
CA LYS A 2 -5.55 26.97 42.91
C LYS A 2 -4.87 27.33 41.58
N SER A 3 -4.02 28.35 41.51
CA SER A 3 -3.32 28.75 40.26
C SER A 3 -2.18 27.79 39.85
N LEU A 4 -1.54 27.15 40.82
CA LEU A 4 -0.54 26.09 40.55
C LEU A 4 -1.20 24.80 40.05
N GLY A 5 -2.39 24.48 40.56
CA GLY A 5 -3.18 23.32 40.09
C GLY A 5 -3.62 23.46 38.62
N MET A 6 -4.13 24.62 38.23
CA MET A 6 -4.55 24.90 36.84
C MET A 6 -3.36 24.92 35.86
N ARG A 7 -2.19 25.43 36.27
CA ARG A 7 -0.96 25.37 35.45
C ARG A 7 -0.43 23.95 35.30
N PHE A 8 -0.54 23.12 36.35
CA PHE A 8 -0.16 21.73 36.29
C PHE A 8 -1.11 20.89 35.43
N GLU A 9 -2.43 21.16 35.48
CA GLU A 9 -3.42 20.50 34.63
C GLU A 9 -3.20 20.82 33.15
N SER A 10 -3.01 22.08 32.79
CA SER A 10 -2.76 22.50 31.41
C SER A 10 -1.42 21.95 30.87
N TRP A 11 -0.37 21.95 31.71
CA TRP A 11 0.92 21.35 31.40
C TRP A 11 0.77 19.83 31.22
N TRP A 12 0.00 19.19 32.11
CA TRP A 12 -0.24 17.74 32.05
C TRP A 12 -1.07 17.34 30.80
N GLU A 13 -2.09 18.08 30.44
CA GLU A 13 -2.83 17.82 29.18
C GLU A 13 -1.93 17.93 27.96
N LYS A 14 -1.07 18.92 27.91
CA LYS A 14 -0.15 19.16 26.80
C LYS A 14 0.91 18.05 26.67
N TYR A 15 1.47 17.58 27.79
CA TYR A 15 2.59 16.62 27.76
C TYR A 15 2.20 15.18 28.15
N SER A 16 0.98 14.92 28.57
CA SER A 16 0.54 13.59 29.00
C SER A 16 0.74 12.50 27.93
N ARG A 17 0.59 12.85 26.66
CA ARG A 17 0.81 11.93 25.54
C ARG A 17 2.29 11.56 25.41
N ILE A 18 3.18 12.54 25.51
CA ILE A 18 4.65 12.33 25.44
C ILE A 18 5.13 11.52 26.65
N ILE A 19 4.67 11.86 27.86
CA ILE A 19 5.01 11.13 29.09
C ILE A 19 4.54 9.68 29.02
N LYS A 20 3.36 9.41 28.49
CA LYS A 20 2.88 8.03 28.25
C LYS A 20 3.78 7.29 27.28
N LEU A 21 4.16 7.93 26.17
CA LEU A 21 5.07 7.33 25.19
C LEU A 21 6.43 7.03 25.80
N LEU A 22 7.03 7.96 26.55
CA LEU A 22 8.30 7.78 27.26
C LEU A 22 8.22 6.63 28.27
N PHE A 23 7.15 6.56 29.07
CA PHE A 23 6.94 5.48 30.03
C PHE A 23 6.89 4.11 29.30
N VAL A 24 6.10 4.02 28.25
CA VAL A 24 6.00 2.76 27.47
C VAL A 24 7.35 2.39 26.82
N THR A 25 8.06 3.37 26.27
CA THR A 25 9.41 3.14 25.71
C THR A 25 10.38 2.67 26.80
N SER A 26 10.32 3.23 28.00
CA SER A 26 11.16 2.77 29.12
C SER A 26 10.84 1.32 29.54
N VAL A 27 9.55 0.95 29.51
CA VAL A 27 9.14 -0.44 29.77
C VAL A 27 9.66 -1.39 28.68
N VAL A 28 9.59 -0.99 27.39
CA VAL A 28 10.16 -1.78 26.28
C VAL A 28 11.67 -1.95 26.45
N ILE A 29 12.41 -0.87 26.74
CA ILE A 29 13.85 -0.91 26.97
C ILE A 29 14.16 -1.84 28.15
N PHE A 30 13.40 -1.74 29.24
CA PHE A 30 13.55 -2.60 30.41
C PHE A 30 13.33 -4.08 30.04
N VAL A 31 12.26 -4.39 29.30
CA VAL A 31 11.95 -5.76 28.83
C VAL A 31 13.08 -6.31 27.95
N VAL A 32 13.55 -5.51 26.98
CA VAL A 32 14.65 -5.91 26.09
C VAL A 32 15.94 -6.12 26.88
N HIS A 33 16.21 -5.24 27.84
CA HIS A 33 17.38 -5.36 28.71
C HIS A 33 17.30 -6.60 29.63
N ALA A 34 16.16 -6.84 30.27
CA ALA A 34 15.89 -7.99 31.11
C ALA A 34 16.01 -9.30 30.34
N LEU A 35 15.40 -9.37 29.15
CA LEU A 35 15.57 -10.49 28.23
C LEU A 35 17.04 -10.68 27.86
N GLY A 36 17.70 -9.60 27.41
CA GLY A 36 19.12 -9.65 27.02
C GLY A 36 20.04 -10.11 28.13
N SER A 37 19.83 -9.67 29.38
CA SER A 37 20.59 -10.13 30.54
C SER A 37 20.33 -11.61 30.85
N PHE A 38 19.06 -12.03 30.79
CA PHE A 38 18.68 -13.42 30.95
C PHE A 38 19.29 -14.33 29.86
N PHE A 39 19.22 -13.92 28.60
CA PHE A 39 19.82 -14.66 27.49
C PHE A 39 21.33 -14.82 27.62
N LYS A 40 22.02 -13.89 28.30
CA LYS A 40 23.46 -14.00 28.58
C LYS A 40 23.80 -14.94 29.73
N THR A 41 22.89 -15.13 30.70
CA THR A 41 23.10 -16.00 31.87
C THR A 41 22.76 -17.47 31.60
N VAL A 42 21.99 -17.75 30.55
CA VAL A 42 21.56 -19.10 30.18
C VAL A 42 22.64 -19.80 29.34
N ASP A 43 23.03 -20.99 29.72
CA ASP A 43 23.87 -21.86 28.91
C ASP A 43 23.04 -22.55 27.82
N TRP A 44 22.99 -21.95 26.66
CA TRP A 44 22.19 -22.42 25.52
C TRP A 44 22.62 -23.79 25.01
N HIS A 45 23.86 -24.17 25.19
CA HIS A 45 24.34 -25.50 24.82
C HIS A 45 23.65 -26.57 25.67
N LYS A 46 23.59 -26.36 26.99
CA LYS A 46 22.90 -27.30 27.91
C LYS A 46 21.40 -27.32 27.69
N VAL A 47 20.79 -26.17 27.38
CA VAL A 47 19.36 -26.11 26.97
C VAL A 47 19.14 -26.93 25.70
N GLY A 48 20.02 -26.79 24.71
CA GLY A 48 19.95 -27.57 23.48
C GLY A 48 19.98 -29.08 23.74
N ILE A 49 20.89 -29.53 24.58
CA ILE A 49 20.98 -30.96 25.00
C ILE A 49 19.65 -31.40 25.65
N GLY A 50 19.15 -30.61 26.62
CA GLY A 50 17.92 -30.94 27.32
C GLY A 50 16.66 -30.98 26.41
N LEU A 51 16.63 -30.11 25.39
CA LEU A 51 15.53 -30.12 24.42
C LEU A 51 15.61 -31.28 23.42
N THR A 52 16.83 -31.73 23.08
CA THR A 52 17.01 -32.89 22.18
C THR A 52 16.67 -34.23 22.85
N GLU A 53 16.76 -34.31 24.18
CA GLU A 53 16.34 -35.48 24.95
C GLU A 53 14.83 -35.59 25.14
N LEU A 54 14.09 -34.50 24.89
CA LEU A 54 12.63 -34.44 25.00
C LEU A 54 11.94 -34.68 23.65
N SER A 55 10.87 -35.49 23.65
CA SER A 55 10.01 -35.58 22.48
C SER A 55 9.29 -34.26 22.26
N TRP A 56 8.93 -33.93 20.99
CA TRP A 56 8.23 -32.69 20.66
C TRP A 56 6.88 -32.56 21.40
N GLU A 57 6.24 -33.67 21.72
CA GLU A 57 4.99 -33.72 22.49
C GLU A 57 5.19 -33.21 23.93
N LYS A 58 6.28 -33.63 24.59
CA LYS A 58 6.66 -33.16 25.92
C LYS A 58 7.02 -31.67 25.90
N ILE A 59 7.72 -31.19 24.86
CA ILE A 59 8.03 -29.76 24.71
C ILE A 59 6.74 -28.95 24.58
N LEU A 60 5.79 -29.39 23.76
CA LEU A 60 4.50 -28.73 23.62
C LEU A 60 3.68 -28.76 24.93
N LEU A 61 3.69 -29.89 25.64
CA LEU A 61 3.06 -30.01 26.95
C LEU A 61 3.66 -29.02 27.96
N LEU A 62 4.97 -28.92 28.06
CA LEU A 62 5.65 -27.99 28.96
C LEU A 62 5.35 -26.54 28.60
N MET A 63 5.31 -26.21 27.31
CA MET A 63 4.95 -24.88 26.84
C MET A 63 3.51 -24.50 27.21
N MET A 64 2.54 -25.42 27.03
CA MET A 64 1.16 -25.17 27.38
C MET A 64 0.94 -25.08 28.89
N VAL A 65 1.47 -26.05 29.66
CA VAL A 65 1.29 -26.08 31.12
C VAL A 65 2.03 -24.94 31.80
N GLY A 66 3.21 -24.53 31.29
CA GLY A 66 3.91 -23.34 31.76
C GLY A 66 3.09 -22.05 31.60
N CYS A 67 2.40 -21.90 30.49
CA CYS A 67 1.45 -20.79 30.30
C CYS A 67 0.24 -20.91 31.23
N ILE A 68 -0.32 -22.10 31.41
CA ILE A 68 -1.47 -22.34 32.31
C ILE A 68 -1.10 -22.01 33.76
N ALA A 69 0.14 -22.28 34.19
CA ALA A 69 0.61 -21.98 35.53
C ALA A 69 0.59 -20.48 35.89
N VAL A 70 0.62 -19.59 34.91
CA VAL A 70 0.53 -18.13 35.10
C VAL A 70 -0.93 -17.64 35.19
N ILE A 71 -1.93 -18.41 34.72
CA ILE A 71 -3.34 -17.98 34.67
C ILE A 71 -3.90 -17.57 36.03
N PRO A 72 -3.65 -18.29 37.16
CA PRO A 72 -4.19 -17.90 38.47
C PRO A 72 -3.80 -16.50 38.91
N MET A 73 -2.62 -16.00 38.50
CA MET A 73 -2.15 -14.64 38.79
C MET A 73 -3.10 -13.57 38.25
N LEU A 74 -3.90 -13.84 37.19
CA LEU A 74 -4.93 -12.94 36.68
C LEU A 74 -5.99 -12.63 37.74
N GLY A 75 -6.19 -13.52 38.71
CA GLY A 75 -7.12 -13.30 39.82
C GLY A 75 -6.80 -12.05 40.62
N TYR A 76 -5.55 -11.66 40.72
CA TYR A 76 -5.16 -10.41 41.39
C TYR A 76 -5.65 -9.18 40.63
N ASP A 77 -5.58 -9.20 39.32
CA ASP A 77 -6.05 -8.09 38.49
C ASP A 77 -7.58 -8.01 38.46
N PHE A 78 -8.27 -9.13 38.52
CA PHE A 78 -9.71 -9.15 38.74
C PHE A 78 -10.08 -8.64 40.14
N ALA A 79 -9.29 -8.92 41.17
CA ALA A 79 -9.53 -8.41 42.52
C ALA A 79 -9.24 -6.90 42.57
N VAL A 80 -8.13 -6.41 42.00
CA VAL A 80 -7.81 -4.98 41.89
C VAL A 80 -8.96 -4.22 41.21
N THR A 81 -9.42 -4.69 40.05
CA THR A 81 -10.46 -4.02 39.27
C THR A 81 -11.81 -3.99 39.98
N ARG A 82 -12.13 -4.96 40.86
CA ARG A 82 -13.34 -4.95 41.71
C ARG A 82 -13.31 -3.87 42.81
N LEU A 83 -12.12 -3.43 43.22
CA LEU A 83 -11.93 -2.36 44.20
C LEU A 83 -11.90 -0.97 43.57
N LEU A 84 -11.87 -0.87 42.25
CA LEU A 84 -11.84 0.38 41.51
C LEU A 84 -13.26 0.83 41.12
N PRO A 85 -13.53 2.17 41.06
CA PRO A 85 -14.85 2.71 40.77
C PRO A 85 -15.35 2.52 39.34
N GLY A 86 -14.51 2.08 38.42
CA GLY A 86 -14.85 1.97 37.00
C GLY A 86 -15.12 0.52 36.54
N GLU A 87 -15.96 0.36 35.53
CA GLU A 87 -16.17 -0.93 34.89
C GLU A 87 -15.06 -1.26 33.86
N PHE A 88 -14.54 -2.47 33.93
CA PHE A 88 -13.52 -2.97 33.02
C PHE A 88 -14.01 -4.22 32.30
N LYS A 89 -13.85 -4.27 30.96
CA LYS A 89 -14.18 -5.47 30.17
C LYS A 89 -13.26 -6.64 30.58
N ARG A 90 -13.82 -7.82 30.77
CA ARG A 90 -13.06 -9.03 31.16
C ARG A 90 -11.86 -9.32 30.24
N SER A 91 -12.03 -9.18 28.91
CA SER A 91 -10.96 -9.37 27.96
C SER A 91 -9.82 -8.34 28.10
N TYR A 92 -10.12 -7.13 28.56
CA TYR A 92 -9.13 -6.11 28.86
C TYR A 92 -8.31 -6.46 30.10
N ILE A 93 -9.01 -6.89 31.19
CA ILE A 93 -8.36 -7.34 32.44
C ILE A 93 -7.42 -8.51 32.16
N ILE A 94 -7.86 -9.51 31.38
CA ILE A 94 -7.04 -10.67 31.03
C ILE A 94 -5.77 -10.24 30.27
N ARG A 95 -5.90 -9.42 29.24
CA ARG A 95 -4.74 -8.94 28.47
C ARG A 95 -3.76 -8.12 29.29
N CYS A 96 -4.25 -7.14 30.04
CA CYS A 96 -3.40 -6.30 30.88
C CYS A 96 -2.80 -7.09 32.03
N GLY A 97 -3.60 -7.94 32.71
CA GLY A 97 -3.11 -8.81 33.78
C GLY A 97 -2.04 -9.79 33.33
N TRP A 98 -2.19 -10.37 32.14
CA TRP A 98 -1.14 -11.23 31.57
C TRP A 98 0.18 -10.49 31.40
N ILE A 99 0.15 -9.31 30.79
CA ILE A 99 1.33 -8.47 30.62
C ILE A 99 1.95 -8.08 31.97
N ILE A 100 1.13 -7.61 32.90
CA ILE A 100 1.60 -7.14 34.21
C ILE A 100 2.26 -8.27 34.99
N ASN A 101 1.58 -9.40 35.12
CA ASN A 101 2.02 -10.50 35.98
C ASN A 101 3.27 -11.19 35.41
N THR A 102 3.35 -11.42 34.11
CA THR A 102 4.57 -12.01 33.49
C THR A 102 5.77 -11.10 33.60
N LEU A 103 5.62 -9.79 33.39
CA LEU A 103 6.72 -8.83 33.56
C LEU A 103 7.14 -8.70 35.03
N THR A 104 6.20 -8.66 35.93
CA THR A 104 6.43 -8.58 37.37
C THR A 104 7.14 -9.82 37.91
N ASN A 105 6.76 -10.99 37.41
CA ASN A 105 7.32 -12.28 37.80
C ASN A 105 8.85 -12.37 37.52
N ILE A 106 9.29 -11.82 36.38
CA ILE A 106 10.73 -11.80 36.01
C ILE A 106 11.50 -10.70 36.72
N ALA A 107 10.88 -9.53 36.89
CA ALA A 107 11.57 -8.35 37.43
C ALA A 107 11.96 -8.49 38.91
N GLY A 108 11.31 -9.40 39.65
CA GLY A 108 11.58 -9.65 41.06
C GLY A 108 11.29 -8.51 42.04
N PHE A 109 11.23 -7.27 41.56
CA PHE A 109 10.74 -6.09 42.28
C PHE A 109 9.20 -5.94 42.11
N GLY A 110 8.47 -7.02 42.37
CA GLY A 110 7.06 -7.20 42.08
C GLY A 110 6.13 -6.04 42.47
N GLY A 111 6.46 -5.36 43.57
CA GLY A 111 5.64 -4.27 44.07
C GLY A 111 5.71 -3.00 43.24
N LEU A 112 6.89 -2.54 42.84
CA LEU A 112 7.05 -1.25 42.15
C LEU A 112 6.67 -1.31 40.66
N LEU A 113 7.19 -2.30 39.93
CA LEU A 113 6.89 -2.44 38.51
C LEU A 113 5.42 -2.82 38.28
N GLY A 114 4.92 -3.80 39.04
CA GLY A 114 3.53 -4.23 38.94
C GLY A 114 2.53 -3.13 39.29
N SER A 115 2.82 -2.32 40.31
CA SER A 115 1.96 -1.19 40.66
C SER A 115 2.02 -0.07 39.60
N SER A 116 3.18 0.21 39.03
CA SER A 116 3.34 1.19 37.96
C SER A 116 2.61 0.77 36.69
N LEU A 117 2.70 -0.50 36.30
CA LEU A 117 2.00 -1.05 35.13
C LEU A 117 0.48 -1.06 35.35
N ARG A 118 0.00 -1.48 36.56
CA ARG A 118 -1.44 -1.40 36.90
C ARG A 118 -1.92 0.04 36.88
N ALA A 119 -1.16 0.97 37.44
CA ALA A 119 -1.48 2.38 37.37
C ALA A 119 -1.56 2.91 35.94
N TYR A 120 -0.70 2.43 35.05
CA TYR A 120 -0.73 2.79 33.63
C TYR A 120 -1.99 2.26 32.92
N PHE A 121 -2.27 0.94 33.05
CA PHE A 121 -3.34 0.28 32.32
C PHE A 121 -4.74 0.64 32.85
N TYR A 122 -4.93 0.75 34.19
CA TYR A 122 -6.26 0.96 34.79
C TYR A 122 -6.61 2.44 35.00
N ARG A 123 -5.69 3.36 34.69
CA ARG A 123 -5.90 4.81 34.87
C ARG A 123 -7.05 5.41 34.07
N LYS A 124 -7.53 4.73 33.06
CA LYS A 124 -8.62 5.26 32.22
C LYS A 124 -9.91 5.48 33.02
N ASN A 125 -10.19 4.62 33.99
CA ASN A 125 -11.44 4.63 34.77
C ASN A 125 -11.22 4.79 36.29
N ALA A 126 -9.98 5.02 36.76
CA ALA A 126 -9.68 5.19 38.18
C ALA A 126 -8.48 6.12 38.39
N SER A 127 -8.43 6.82 39.53
CA SER A 127 -7.29 7.65 39.87
C SER A 127 -6.07 6.85 40.31
N LYS A 128 -4.85 7.43 40.18
CA LYS A 128 -3.62 6.76 40.59
C LYS A 128 -3.63 6.40 42.08
N LYS A 129 -4.23 7.22 42.92
CA LYS A 129 -4.38 6.98 44.36
C LYS A 129 -5.25 5.78 44.66
N GLU A 130 -6.39 5.68 44.00
CA GLU A 130 -7.32 4.54 44.15
C GLU A 130 -6.69 3.22 43.71
N ILE A 131 -5.95 3.25 42.58
CA ILE A 131 -5.26 2.06 42.07
C ILE A 131 -4.18 1.60 43.06
N LEU A 132 -3.35 2.53 43.58
CA LEU A 132 -2.31 2.19 44.54
C LEU A 132 -2.90 1.65 45.86
N LEU A 133 -3.98 2.24 46.34
CA LEU A 133 -4.70 1.75 47.53
C LEU A 133 -5.25 0.33 47.27
N ALA A 134 -5.87 0.06 46.14
CA ALA A 134 -6.39 -1.27 45.82
C ALA A 134 -5.26 -2.30 45.77
N ILE A 135 -4.12 -1.96 45.13
CA ILE A 135 -2.95 -2.85 45.10
C ILE A 135 -2.40 -3.12 46.52
N SER A 136 -2.27 -2.10 47.34
CA SER A 136 -1.74 -2.25 48.70
C SER A 136 -2.60 -3.18 49.55
N LYS A 137 -3.95 -3.11 49.37
CA LYS A 137 -4.89 -4.00 50.07
C LYS A 137 -4.74 -5.47 49.63
N ILE A 138 -4.47 -5.71 48.35
CA ILE A 138 -4.33 -7.06 47.78
C ILE A 138 -2.94 -7.64 48.05
N ALA A 139 -1.89 -6.79 48.09
CA ALA A 139 -0.52 -7.22 48.23
C ALA A 139 -0.26 -8.09 49.49
N ILE A 140 -1.00 -7.84 50.57
CA ILE A 140 -0.91 -8.58 51.82
C ILE A 140 -1.32 -10.06 51.65
N PHE A 141 -2.21 -10.37 50.68
CA PHE A 141 -2.71 -11.71 50.44
C PHE A 141 -1.89 -12.51 49.40
N LEU A 142 -0.92 -11.90 48.71
CA LEU A 142 -0.16 -12.54 47.61
C LEU A 142 0.64 -13.79 48.11
N LEU A 143 1.09 -13.80 49.34
CA LEU A 143 1.84 -14.92 49.94
C LEU A 143 0.93 -15.91 50.68
N SER A 144 -0.39 -15.66 50.74
CA SER A 144 -1.32 -16.55 51.46
C SER A 144 -1.38 -17.95 50.88
N GLY A 145 -1.27 -18.08 49.53
CA GLY A 145 -1.22 -19.39 48.87
C GLY A 145 0.04 -20.18 49.20
N LEU A 146 1.22 -19.49 49.24
CA LEU A 146 2.45 -20.14 49.65
C LEU A 146 2.34 -20.65 51.11
N SER A 147 1.73 -19.88 52.01
CA SER A 147 1.44 -20.27 53.38
C SER A 147 0.58 -21.55 53.45
N VAL A 148 -0.46 -21.66 52.61
CA VAL A 148 -1.27 -22.92 52.49
C VAL A 148 -0.41 -24.07 51.97
N LEU A 149 0.44 -23.85 50.99
CA LEU A 149 1.37 -24.87 50.49
C LEU A 149 2.41 -25.32 51.57
N CYS A 150 2.82 -24.45 52.48
CA CYS A 150 3.69 -24.81 53.58
C CYS A 150 3.04 -25.85 54.51
N TRP A 151 1.72 -25.67 54.80
CA TRP A 151 0.97 -26.67 55.56
C TRP A 151 0.80 -28.01 54.77
N LEU A 152 0.55 -27.95 53.47
CA LEU A 152 0.47 -29.13 52.61
C LEU A 152 1.86 -29.86 52.59
N ALA A 153 2.95 -29.10 52.46
CA ALA A 153 4.31 -29.67 52.51
C ALA A 153 4.64 -30.33 53.82
N LEU A 154 4.20 -29.74 54.98
CA LEU A 154 4.35 -30.38 56.31
C LEU A 154 3.57 -31.67 56.38
N ILE A 155 2.28 -31.73 55.91
CA ILE A 155 1.46 -32.92 55.88
C ILE A 155 2.13 -34.03 55.07
N ILE A 156 2.68 -33.71 53.91
CA ILE A 156 3.41 -34.67 53.05
C ILE A 156 4.67 -35.16 53.74
N MET A 157 5.47 -34.27 54.34
CA MET A 157 6.74 -34.60 55.00
C MET A 157 6.54 -35.53 56.19
N PHE A 158 5.53 -35.28 57.06
CA PHE A 158 5.27 -36.12 58.23
C PHE A 158 4.37 -37.34 57.94
N GLY A 159 3.47 -37.26 56.89
CA GLY A 159 2.57 -38.32 56.53
C GLY A 159 3.19 -39.48 55.79
N PHE A 160 4.21 -39.22 54.95
CA PHE A 160 4.90 -40.28 54.18
C PHE A 160 6.14 -40.84 54.82
N HIS A 161 6.44 -40.53 56.10
CA HIS A 161 7.59 -41.04 56.90
C HIS A 161 8.98 -40.80 56.32
N ASP A 162 9.13 -39.86 55.37
CA ASP A 162 10.42 -39.45 54.77
C ASP A 162 11.19 -38.44 55.65
N GLY A 163 10.84 -38.32 56.91
CA GLY A 163 11.19 -37.25 57.85
C GLY A 163 12.65 -37.19 58.29
N GLY A 164 13.54 -38.11 57.92
CA GLY A 164 14.89 -38.13 58.45
C GLY A 164 15.76 -36.95 58.06
N HIS A 165 15.87 -36.66 56.80
CA HIS A 165 16.72 -35.59 56.24
C HIS A 165 16.03 -34.22 56.19
N PHE A 166 14.74 -34.13 56.03
CA PHE A 166 13.97 -32.92 55.81
C PHE A 166 13.48 -32.23 57.07
N ASN A 167 13.61 -32.88 58.24
CA ASN A 167 13.13 -32.32 59.53
C ASN A 167 13.80 -30.96 59.87
N GLN A 168 15.01 -30.70 59.37
CA GLN A 168 15.69 -29.44 59.53
C GLN A 168 14.96 -28.27 58.89
N TYR A 169 14.12 -28.52 57.88
CA TYR A 169 13.36 -27.50 57.16
C TYR A 169 11.96 -27.26 57.75
N ALA A 170 11.51 -28.06 58.70
CA ALA A 170 10.19 -27.98 59.32
C ALA A 170 9.94 -26.57 59.90
N ILE A 171 10.93 -25.98 60.51
CA ILE A 171 10.87 -24.62 61.12
C ILE A 171 10.53 -23.53 60.07
N TRP A 172 11.08 -23.61 58.85
CA TRP A 172 10.82 -22.71 57.75
C TRP A 172 9.40 -22.88 57.19
N LEU A 173 8.94 -24.10 57.10
CA LEU A 173 7.57 -24.43 56.67
C LEU A 173 6.52 -23.99 57.70
N VAL A 174 6.79 -24.15 59.00
CA VAL A 174 5.91 -23.67 60.06
C VAL A 174 5.88 -22.15 60.04
N GLY A 175 7.06 -21.50 59.93
CA GLY A 175 7.15 -20.04 59.84
C GLY A 175 6.40 -19.44 58.61
N GLY A 176 6.57 -20.08 57.43
CA GLY A 176 5.83 -19.72 56.22
C GLY A 176 4.34 -20.02 56.36
N GLY A 177 3.98 -21.13 56.96
CA GLY A 177 2.59 -21.56 57.21
C GLY A 177 1.81 -20.64 58.15
N LEU A 178 2.47 -19.98 59.10
CA LEU A 178 1.85 -19.00 60.00
C LEU A 178 1.47 -17.68 59.31
N TYR A 179 1.99 -17.39 58.13
CA TYR A 179 1.76 -16.13 57.48
C TYR A 179 0.25 -15.83 57.19
N PHE A 180 -0.44 -16.79 56.56
CA PHE A 180 -1.85 -16.63 56.27
C PHE A 180 -2.71 -16.51 57.51
N PRO A 181 -2.64 -17.40 58.52
CA PRO A 181 -3.38 -17.24 59.80
C PRO A 181 -3.16 -15.85 60.44
N VAL A 182 -1.92 -15.37 60.47
CA VAL A 182 -1.61 -14.02 61.00
C VAL A 182 -2.26 -12.92 60.19
N VAL A 183 -2.15 -12.98 58.88
CA VAL A 183 -2.79 -11.98 57.98
C VAL A 183 -4.30 -12.02 58.14
N PHE A 184 -4.92 -13.20 58.23
CA PHE A 184 -6.33 -13.35 58.43
C PHE A 184 -6.82 -12.76 59.78
N ILE A 185 -6.10 -13.03 60.85
CA ILE A 185 -6.43 -12.45 62.18
C ILE A 185 -6.28 -10.96 62.15
N VAL A 186 -5.19 -10.45 61.58
CA VAL A 186 -4.94 -8.98 61.48
C VAL A 186 -6.04 -8.27 60.66
N THR A 187 -6.46 -8.87 59.55
CA THR A 187 -7.50 -8.26 58.68
C THR A 187 -8.90 -8.32 59.33
N GLN A 188 -9.20 -9.34 60.13
CA GLN A 188 -10.48 -9.47 60.84
C GLN A 188 -10.51 -8.66 62.15
N VAL A 189 -9.45 -8.68 62.96
CA VAL A 189 -9.35 -8.01 64.25
C VAL A 189 -9.11 -6.49 64.08
N TYR A 190 -8.19 -6.11 63.22
CA TYR A 190 -7.98 -4.70 62.81
C TYR A 190 -8.89 -4.28 61.68
N ASN A 191 -10.20 -4.34 61.89
CA ASN A 191 -11.22 -3.83 60.97
C ASN A 191 -11.10 -2.30 60.79
N SER A 192 -9.89 -1.84 60.45
CA SER A 192 -9.56 -0.44 60.25
C SER A 192 -10.30 0.05 59.00
N ASN A 193 -10.57 1.33 58.89
CA ASN A 193 -11.21 2.00 57.74
C ASN A 193 -10.50 1.71 56.40
N VAL A 194 -9.33 1.11 56.45
CA VAL A 194 -8.53 0.73 55.25
C VAL A 194 -9.05 -0.50 54.52
N PHE A 195 -9.59 -1.51 55.25
CA PHE A 195 -10.02 -2.81 54.64
C PHE A 195 -11.54 -2.97 54.50
N LYS A 196 -12.34 -1.94 54.81
CA LYS A 196 -13.83 -2.02 54.71
C LYS A 196 -14.35 -2.49 53.36
N ASP A 197 -13.64 -2.20 52.29
CA ASP A 197 -14.07 -2.55 50.91
C ASP A 197 -13.66 -3.99 50.52
N VAL A 198 -12.82 -4.63 51.32
CA VAL A 198 -12.42 -6.05 51.09
C VAL A 198 -13.43 -6.96 51.74
N THR A 199 -14.40 -7.38 50.96
CA THR A 199 -15.44 -8.31 51.44
C THR A 199 -14.86 -9.73 51.64
N PRO A 200 -15.41 -10.53 52.59
CA PRO A 200 -14.93 -11.91 52.80
C PRO A 200 -14.91 -12.78 51.51
N LYS A 201 -15.85 -12.51 50.60
CA LYS A 201 -15.88 -13.19 49.27
C LYS A 201 -14.68 -12.79 48.42
N LEU A 202 -14.29 -11.54 48.45
CA LEU A 202 -13.12 -11.04 47.70
C LEU A 202 -11.83 -11.58 48.34
N GLU A 203 -11.73 -11.59 49.66
CA GLU A 203 -10.61 -12.19 50.39
C GLU A 203 -10.44 -13.69 50.04
N ALA A 204 -11.49 -14.47 50.12
CA ALA A 204 -11.50 -15.88 49.74
C ALA A 204 -11.08 -16.06 48.27
N PHE A 205 -11.54 -15.19 47.35
CA PHE A 205 -11.16 -15.22 45.95
C PHE A 205 -9.65 -14.96 45.76
N ILE A 206 -9.08 -13.99 46.47
CA ILE A 206 -7.65 -13.66 46.38
C ILE A 206 -6.81 -14.80 46.93
N VAL A 207 -7.17 -15.32 48.11
CA VAL A 207 -6.46 -16.44 48.75
C VAL A 207 -6.51 -17.69 47.87
N THR A 208 -7.66 -17.98 47.29
CA THR A 208 -7.85 -19.11 46.35
C THR A 208 -6.98 -18.91 45.10
N SER A 209 -6.96 -17.69 44.51
CA SER A 209 -6.12 -17.37 43.34
C SER A 209 -4.64 -17.56 43.70
N SER A 210 -4.21 -17.08 44.87
CA SER A 210 -2.83 -17.24 45.36
C SER A 210 -2.48 -18.72 45.57
N THR A 211 -3.38 -19.49 46.17
CA THR A 211 -3.14 -20.92 46.37
C THR A 211 -3.00 -21.68 45.07
N PHE A 212 -3.85 -21.41 44.08
CA PHE A 212 -3.70 -22.01 42.75
C PHE A 212 -2.46 -21.58 42.02
N GLU A 213 -2.05 -20.33 42.16
CA GLU A 213 -0.78 -19.84 41.58
C GLU A 213 0.41 -20.67 42.10
N TRP A 214 0.61 -20.69 43.38
CA TRP A 214 1.72 -21.41 43.99
C TRP A 214 1.64 -22.93 43.75
N LEU A 215 0.45 -23.49 43.78
CA LEU A 215 0.21 -24.90 43.48
C LEU A 215 0.54 -25.26 42.05
N PHE A 216 0.09 -24.47 41.09
CA PHE A 216 0.32 -24.74 39.66
C PHE A 216 1.80 -24.60 39.29
N VAL A 217 2.48 -23.63 39.87
CA VAL A 217 3.92 -23.50 39.67
C VAL A 217 4.69 -24.68 40.27
N ALA A 218 4.32 -25.13 41.48
CA ALA A 218 4.92 -26.30 42.10
C ALA A 218 4.66 -27.56 41.27
N LEU A 219 3.43 -27.78 40.83
CA LEU A 219 3.05 -28.93 39.97
C LEU A 219 3.79 -28.85 38.62
N PHE A 220 3.95 -27.66 38.07
CA PHE A 220 4.71 -27.47 36.84
C PHE A 220 6.21 -27.82 37.05
N PHE A 221 6.77 -27.40 38.13
CA PHE A 221 8.16 -27.81 38.48
C PHE A 221 8.31 -29.33 38.51
N LEU A 222 7.38 -30.05 39.20
CA LEU A 222 7.39 -31.50 39.23
C LEU A 222 7.18 -32.13 37.84
N LEU A 223 6.29 -31.55 37.03
CA LEU A 223 6.07 -31.98 35.63
C LEU A 223 7.34 -31.94 34.79
N VAL A 224 8.17 -30.89 34.95
CA VAL A 224 9.45 -30.81 34.25
C VAL A 224 10.35 -31.96 34.63
N GLY A 225 10.47 -32.26 35.94
CA GLY A 225 11.23 -33.38 36.42
C GLY A 225 10.74 -34.73 35.89
N TRP A 226 9.43 -34.90 35.87
CA TRP A 226 8.80 -36.12 35.30
C TRP A 226 9.11 -36.28 33.80
N CYS A 227 9.07 -35.21 33.03
CA CYS A 227 9.41 -35.19 31.60
C CYS A 227 10.87 -35.59 31.36
N LEU A 228 11.79 -35.23 32.29
CA LEU A 228 13.20 -35.58 32.25
C LEU A 228 13.51 -37.01 32.78
N GLY A 229 12.47 -37.77 33.14
CA GLY A 229 12.61 -39.18 33.57
C GLY A 229 12.82 -39.37 35.04
N VAL A 230 12.79 -38.33 35.87
CA VAL A 230 12.84 -38.44 37.33
C VAL A 230 11.46 -38.91 37.84
N ARG A 231 11.32 -40.19 38.18
CA ARG A 231 10.06 -40.77 38.61
C ARG A 231 10.03 -41.14 40.09
N ASP A 232 11.20 -41.52 40.59
CA ASP A 232 11.32 -41.95 41.99
C ASP A 232 11.33 -40.74 42.94
N ASN A 233 10.55 -40.81 44.00
CA ASN A 233 10.47 -39.78 45.06
C ASN A 233 10.03 -38.39 44.57
N LEU A 234 9.30 -38.31 43.45
CA LEU A 234 8.87 -37.00 42.87
C LEU A 234 7.96 -36.22 43.85
N ILE A 235 7.15 -36.90 44.67
CA ILE A 235 6.28 -36.28 45.68
C ILE A 235 7.12 -35.64 46.80
N SER A 236 8.25 -36.22 47.17
CA SER A 236 9.17 -35.75 48.22
C SER A 236 9.92 -34.45 47.76
N VAL A 237 9.92 -34.17 46.46
CA VAL A 237 10.45 -32.91 45.90
C VAL A 237 9.57 -31.70 46.21
N LEU A 238 8.22 -31.91 46.42
CA LEU A 238 7.31 -30.80 46.69
C LEU A 238 7.64 -30.02 47.97
N PRO A 239 7.85 -30.65 49.15
CA PRO A 239 8.29 -29.94 50.32
C PRO A 239 9.60 -29.14 50.12
N LEU A 240 10.56 -29.73 49.40
CA LEU A 240 11.85 -29.06 49.09
C LEU A 240 11.64 -27.84 48.21
N TYR A 241 10.80 -27.96 47.21
CA TYR A 241 10.40 -26.82 46.34
C TYR A 241 9.79 -25.68 47.17
N VAL A 242 8.87 -26.00 48.09
CA VAL A 242 8.21 -24.98 48.91
C VAL A 242 9.21 -24.31 49.87
N VAL A 243 10.14 -25.06 50.47
CA VAL A 243 11.19 -24.50 51.28
C VAL A 243 12.13 -23.59 50.47
N ALA A 244 12.54 -24.05 49.29
CA ALA A 244 13.37 -23.27 48.40
C ALA A 244 12.68 -21.95 47.96
N GLN A 245 11.38 -21.96 47.78
CA GLN A 245 10.59 -20.75 47.49
C GLN A 245 10.53 -19.78 48.70
N VAL A 246 10.29 -20.32 49.90
CA VAL A 246 10.31 -19.50 51.14
C VAL A 246 11.69 -18.83 51.33
N LEU A 247 12.76 -19.57 51.18
CA LEU A 247 14.12 -19.05 51.27
C LEU A 247 14.45 -18.08 50.14
N GLY A 248 13.95 -18.38 48.94
CA GLY A 248 14.07 -17.49 47.77
C GLY A 248 13.42 -16.13 48.00
N ILE A 249 12.23 -16.10 48.60
CA ILE A 249 11.55 -14.84 48.93
C ILE A 249 12.27 -14.08 50.02
N LEU A 250 12.73 -14.77 51.05
CA LEU A 250 13.48 -14.18 52.14
C LEU A 250 14.83 -13.57 51.72
N SER A 251 15.45 -14.13 50.67
CA SER A 251 16.69 -13.60 50.09
C SER A 251 16.51 -12.23 49.40
N MET A 252 15.28 -11.82 49.09
CA MET A 252 14.94 -10.59 48.33
C MET A 252 15.68 -10.48 46.99
N ILE A 253 16.21 -11.56 46.46
CA ILE A 253 16.88 -11.57 45.15
C ILE A 253 15.82 -11.64 44.02
N PRO A 254 15.91 -10.80 43.00
CA PRO A 254 14.97 -10.81 41.87
C PRO A 254 14.85 -12.22 41.25
N GLY A 255 13.60 -12.75 41.17
CA GLY A 255 13.33 -14.07 40.60
C GLY A 255 13.95 -15.24 41.41
N ALA A 256 14.36 -15.01 42.66
CA ALA A 256 15.06 -15.97 43.52
C ALA A 256 16.30 -16.59 42.83
N LEU A 257 16.93 -15.83 41.89
CA LEU A 257 18.08 -16.28 41.12
C LEU A 257 19.28 -16.58 42.05
N GLY A 258 19.71 -17.80 41.99
CA GLY A 258 20.84 -18.30 42.82
C GLY A 258 20.39 -18.95 44.12
N SER A 259 19.61 -18.32 45.01
CA SER A 259 19.13 -18.88 46.26
C SER A 259 18.25 -20.11 46.09
N PHE A 260 17.27 -20.04 45.23
CA PHE A 260 16.46 -21.20 44.87
C PHE A 260 17.27 -22.28 44.14
N ASP A 261 18.11 -21.87 43.18
CA ASP A 261 18.87 -22.84 42.37
C ASP A 261 19.89 -23.62 43.20
N VAL A 262 20.65 -22.92 44.05
CA VAL A 262 21.63 -23.58 44.93
C VAL A 262 20.96 -24.57 45.88
N MET A 263 19.85 -24.17 46.49
CA MET A 263 19.07 -25.04 47.36
C MET A 263 18.56 -26.28 46.58
N MET A 264 17.99 -26.12 45.42
CA MET A 264 17.48 -27.23 44.62
C MET A 264 18.59 -28.14 44.09
N ILE A 265 19.75 -27.57 43.66
CA ILE A 265 20.90 -28.38 43.25
C ILE A 265 21.40 -29.26 44.40
N PHE A 266 21.52 -28.69 45.59
CA PHE A 266 22.02 -29.41 46.75
C PHE A 266 21.03 -30.52 47.15
N GLU A 267 19.76 -30.20 47.34
CA GLU A 267 18.77 -31.16 47.85
C GLU A 267 18.40 -32.27 46.87
N LEU A 268 18.24 -31.94 45.57
CA LEU A 268 17.97 -32.96 44.55
C LEU A 268 19.17 -33.90 44.33
N SER A 269 20.41 -33.40 44.55
CA SER A 269 21.59 -34.26 44.47
C SER A 269 21.62 -35.26 45.64
N LEU A 270 21.13 -34.85 46.82
CA LEU A 270 20.99 -35.75 47.98
C LEU A 270 19.90 -36.83 47.74
N LEU A 271 18.92 -36.51 46.94
CA LEU A 271 17.90 -37.48 46.49
C LEU A 271 18.39 -38.41 45.37
N GLY A 272 19.66 -38.33 44.97
CA GLY A 272 20.27 -39.17 43.95
C GLY A 272 20.05 -38.76 42.50
N VAL A 273 19.53 -37.56 42.25
CA VAL A 273 19.37 -37.04 40.90
C VAL A 273 20.70 -36.55 40.36
N HIS A 274 21.05 -36.95 39.13
CA HIS A 274 22.29 -36.52 38.50
C HIS A 274 22.37 -35.00 38.32
N GLN A 275 23.53 -34.42 38.66
CA GLN A 275 23.74 -32.97 38.64
C GLN A 275 23.40 -32.35 37.25
N THR A 276 23.72 -33.00 36.15
CA THR A 276 23.38 -32.55 34.81
C THR A 276 21.87 -32.46 34.59
N THR A 277 21.11 -33.47 35.04
CA THR A 277 19.63 -33.50 34.98
C THR A 277 19.02 -32.38 35.83
N ILE A 278 19.57 -32.12 37.01
CA ILE A 278 19.12 -31.02 37.88
C ILE A 278 19.27 -29.66 37.18
N ILE A 279 20.45 -29.41 36.59
CA ILE A 279 20.72 -28.16 35.87
C ILE A 279 19.76 -27.99 34.69
N ILE A 280 19.54 -29.03 33.90
CA ILE A 280 18.59 -29.03 32.79
C ILE A 280 17.17 -28.80 33.29
N TRP A 281 16.76 -29.44 34.40
CA TRP A 281 15.46 -29.27 35.03
C TRP A 281 15.20 -27.81 35.42
N LEU A 282 16.13 -27.18 36.11
CA LEU A 282 16.04 -25.78 36.52
C LEU A 282 15.99 -24.85 35.30
N LEU A 283 16.81 -25.10 34.28
CA LEU A 283 16.81 -24.30 33.05
C LEU A 283 15.49 -24.42 32.28
N LEU A 284 14.99 -25.65 32.08
CA LEU A 284 13.70 -25.86 31.38
C LEU A 284 12.55 -25.26 32.16
N PHE A 285 12.52 -25.41 33.50
CA PHE A 285 11.53 -24.74 34.35
C PHE A 285 11.53 -23.22 34.10
N ARG A 286 12.72 -22.58 34.09
CA ARG A 286 12.84 -21.15 33.87
C ARG A 286 12.38 -20.74 32.46
N ILE A 287 12.74 -21.52 31.45
CA ILE A 287 12.34 -21.21 30.06
C ILE A 287 10.81 -21.29 29.89
N PHE A 288 10.21 -22.37 30.33
CA PHE A 288 8.77 -22.59 30.05
C PHE A 288 7.85 -21.82 31.00
N TYR A 289 8.28 -21.51 32.21
CA TYR A 289 7.49 -20.75 33.17
C TYR A 289 7.67 -19.24 33.08
N TYR A 290 8.91 -18.76 32.80
CA TYR A 290 9.17 -17.32 32.74
C TYR A 290 9.27 -16.79 31.30
N ILE A 291 10.06 -17.45 30.45
CA ILE A 291 10.40 -16.88 29.12
C ILE A 291 9.24 -17.06 28.12
N VAL A 292 8.67 -18.23 28.02
CA VAL A 292 7.57 -18.49 27.07
C VAL A 292 6.36 -17.59 27.36
N PRO A 293 5.83 -17.51 28.60
CA PRO A 293 4.77 -16.54 28.91
C PRO A 293 5.15 -15.08 28.67
N LEU A 294 6.42 -14.71 28.92
CA LEU A 294 6.91 -13.35 28.66
C LEU A 294 6.94 -13.02 27.17
N ILE A 295 7.38 -13.93 26.31
CA ILE A 295 7.38 -13.72 24.85
C ILE A 295 5.96 -13.47 24.39
N LEU A 296 4.99 -14.24 24.87
CA LEU A 296 3.56 -14.03 24.57
C LEU A 296 3.08 -12.67 25.11
N ALA A 297 3.47 -12.32 26.34
CA ALA A 297 3.12 -11.02 26.94
C ALA A 297 3.73 -9.85 26.16
N ALA A 298 4.99 -9.98 25.76
CA ALA A 298 5.67 -8.99 24.91
C ALA A 298 4.96 -8.82 23.57
N GLY A 299 4.54 -9.91 22.93
CA GLY A 299 3.76 -9.87 21.71
C GLY A 299 2.44 -9.09 21.86
N VAL A 300 1.67 -9.39 22.92
CA VAL A 300 0.42 -8.69 23.23
C VAL A 300 0.68 -7.23 23.60
N PHE A 301 1.74 -6.93 24.34
CA PHE A 301 2.12 -5.57 24.72
C PHE A 301 2.55 -4.73 23.52
N LEU A 302 3.41 -5.28 22.66
CA LEU A 302 3.85 -4.62 21.41
C LEU A 302 2.67 -4.38 20.46
N HIS A 303 1.74 -5.32 20.38
CA HIS A 303 0.52 -5.14 19.58
C HIS A 303 -0.33 -3.97 20.10
N ASN A 304 -0.57 -3.91 21.41
CA ASN A 304 -1.31 -2.80 22.04
C ASN A 304 -0.58 -1.46 21.85
N LEU A 305 0.75 -1.48 21.99
CA LEU A 305 1.59 -0.30 21.77
C LEU A 305 1.50 0.17 20.31
N ALA A 306 1.63 -0.76 19.36
CA ALA A 306 1.52 -0.45 17.94
C ALA A 306 0.16 0.17 17.59
N GLN A 307 -0.93 -0.32 18.21
CA GLN A 307 -2.25 0.29 18.07
C GLN A 307 -2.29 1.71 18.61
N GLN A 308 -1.81 1.95 19.84
CA GLN A 308 -1.79 3.29 20.44
C GLN A 308 -0.92 4.28 19.65
N VAL A 309 0.27 3.86 19.20
CA VAL A 309 1.15 4.67 18.34
C VAL A 309 0.47 4.95 17.00
N ASN A 310 -0.20 3.96 16.43
CA ASN A 310 -0.92 4.13 15.17
C ASN A 310 -2.11 5.09 15.31
N GLU A 311 -2.88 5.02 16.41
CA GLU A 311 -3.96 5.95 16.70
C GLU A 311 -3.42 7.37 16.99
N PHE A 312 -2.28 7.49 17.67
CA PHE A 312 -1.64 8.78 17.95
C PHE A 312 -1.23 9.53 16.69
N PHE A 313 -0.79 8.81 15.65
CA PHE A 313 -0.39 9.34 14.34
C PHE A 313 -1.44 9.12 13.25
N ASP A 314 -2.71 9.03 13.58
CA ASP A 314 -3.85 8.89 12.64
C ASP A 314 -3.67 7.76 11.61
N GLY A 315 -3.09 6.64 12.02
CA GLY A 315 -2.87 5.47 11.17
C GLY A 315 -1.62 5.52 10.27
N LEU A 316 -0.84 6.60 10.34
CA LEU A 316 0.35 6.81 9.50
C LEU A 316 1.40 5.69 9.65
N PRO A 317 1.79 5.23 10.87
CA PRO A 317 2.81 4.19 11.03
C PRO A 317 2.41 2.86 10.39
N LEU A 318 1.17 2.42 10.57
CA LEU A 318 0.66 1.18 9.96
C LEU A 318 0.63 1.27 8.43
N MET A 319 0.24 2.44 7.92
CA MET A 319 0.26 2.69 6.48
C MET A 319 1.68 2.66 5.92
N MET A 320 2.64 3.30 6.60
CA MET A 320 4.06 3.26 6.21
C MET A 320 4.61 1.85 6.27
N MET A 321 4.35 1.10 7.35
CA MET A 321 4.80 -0.28 7.50
C MET A 321 4.25 -1.19 6.38
N ARG A 322 2.97 -1.07 6.03
CA ARG A 322 2.36 -1.80 4.90
C ARG A 322 3.00 -1.43 3.55
N LYS A 323 3.26 -0.14 3.31
CA LYS A 323 3.94 0.32 2.09
C LYS A 323 5.38 -0.19 2.01
N THR A 324 6.10 -0.18 3.13
CA THR A 324 7.46 -0.71 3.21
C THR A 324 7.48 -2.23 2.99
N ALA A 325 6.57 -2.97 3.64
CA ALA A 325 6.44 -4.42 3.43
C ALA A 325 6.15 -4.74 1.95
N TYR A 326 5.23 -4.01 1.33
CA TYR A 326 4.93 -4.14 -0.10
C TYR A 326 6.15 -3.85 -0.98
N PHE A 327 6.91 -2.80 -0.68
CA PHE A 327 8.12 -2.46 -1.42
C PHE A 327 9.18 -3.56 -1.29
N LEU A 328 9.44 -4.00 -0.06
CA LEU A 328 10.44 -5.04 0.23
C LEU A 328 10.10 -6.37 -0.45
N ILE A 329 8.85 -6.82 -0.38
CA ILE A 329 8.46 -8.07 -1.02
C ILE A 329 8.54 -8.00 -2.56
N THR A 330 8.15 -6.86 -3.13
CA THR A 330 8.24 -6.66 -4.57
C THR A 330 9.70 -6.65 -5.04
N ALA A 331 10.58 -5.95 -4.31
CA ALA A 331 12.01 -5.93 -4.59
C ALA A 331 12.64 -7.32 -4.42
N PHE A 332 12.30 -8.03 -3.34
CA PHE A 332 12.74 -9.41 -3.12
C PHE A 332 12.38 -10.33 -4.28
N MET A 333 11.13 -10.29 -4.74
CA MET A 333 10.66 -11.13 -5.84
C MET A 333 11.40 -10.86 -7.15
N TYR A 334 11.67 -9.58 -7.47
CA TYR A 334 12.47 -9.23 -8.65
C TYR A 334 13.93 -9.65 -8.52
N ILE A 335 14.57 -9.29 -7.40
CA ILE A 335 16.00 -9.59 -7.18
C ILE A 335 16.23 -11.11 -7.19
N SER A 336 15.41 -11.84 -6.44
CA SER A 336 15.54 -13.30 -6.39
C SER A 336 15.25 -13.96 -7.73
N GLY A 337 14.21 -13.52 -8.44
CA GLY A 337 13.89 -14.05 -9.77
C GLY A 337 14.99 -13.80 -10.81
N ILE A 338 15.51 -12.57 -10.85
CA ILE A 338 16.63 -12.22 -11.75
C ILE A 338 17.90 -12.99 -11.37
N LEU A 339 18.22 -13.06 -10.07
CA LEU A 339 19.42 -13.76 -9.60
C LEU A 339 19.35 -15.26 -9.90
N MET A 340 18.19 -15.89 -9.69
CA MET A 340 17.98 -17.31 -10.03
C MET A 340 18.09 -17.55 -11.53
N LEU A 341 17.54 -16.68 -12.39
CA LEU A 341 17.70 -16.79 -13.85
C LEU A 341 19.15 -16.63 -14.26
N LEU A 342 19.85 -15.65 -13.66
CA LEU A 342 21.25 -15.38 -13.98
C LEU A 342 22.17 -16.56 -13.58
N THR A 343 21.98 -17.09 -12.38
CA THR A 343 22.75 -18.25 -11.90
C THR A 343 22.40 -19.54 -12.64
N ALA A 344 21.16 -19.67 -13.11
CA ALA A 344 20.78 -20.77 -13.99
C ALA A 344 21.37 -20.62 -15.40
N SER A 345 21.59 -19.39 -15.89
CA SER A 345 22.14 -19.11 -17.22
C SER A 345 23.65 -19.21 -17.28
N VAL A 346 24.34 -18.85 -16.19
CA VAL A 346 25.81 -18.85 -16.12
C VAL A 346 26.24 -19.76 -14.96
N PRO A 347 26.76 -20.95 -15.27
CA PRO A 347 27.27 -21.88 -14.25
C PRO A 347 28.36 -21.21 -13.39
N ASP A 348 28.43 -21.59 -12.12
CA ASP A 348 29.43 -21.13 -11.16
C ASP A 348 29.61 -19.60 -11.02
N LEU A 349 28.64 -18.82 -11.45
CA LEU A 349 28.65 -17.35 -11.29
C LEU A 349 28.79 -16.95 -9.82
N THR A 350 28.28 -17.78 -8.91
CA THR A 350 28.41 -17.59 -7.46
C THR A 350 29.83 -17.68 -6.94
N SER A 351 30.69 -18.50 -7.57
CA SER A 351 32.10 -18.68 -7.17
C SER A 351 32.96 -17.46 -7.51
N GLN A 352 32.63 -16.77 -8.60
CA GLN A 352 33.44 -15.68 -9.17
C GLN A 352 33.05 -14.28 -8.65
N ASN A 353 31.82 -14.10 -8.18
CA ASN A 353 31.34 -12.78 -7.78
C ASN A 353 30.94 -12.73 -6.29
N LYS A 354 31.72 -11.99 -5.47
CA LYS A 354 31.49 -11.85 -4.02
C LYS A 354 30.10 -11.32 -3.65
N ILE A 355 29.50 -10.48 -4.51
CA ILE A 355 28.15 -9.95 -4.26
C ILE A 355 27.11 -11.05 -4.46
N ILE A 356 27.19 -11.78 -5.57
CA ILE A 356 26.29 -12.88 -5.87
C ILE A 356 26.45 -14.00 -4.85
N GLN A 357 27.67 -14.34 -4.46
CA GLN A 357 27.97 -15.31 -3.41
C GLN A 357 27.30 -14.96 -2.07
N ARG A 358 27.22 -13.66 -1.72
CA ARG A 358 26.53 -13.19 -0.51
C ARG A 358 25.02 -13.18 -0.62
N LEU A 359 24.48 -12.90 -1.79
CA LEU A 359 23.03 -12.75 -2.02
C LEU A 359 22.32 -14.07 -2.38
N TYR A 360 23.02 -14.97 -3.09
CA TYR A 360 22.44 -16.23 -3.54
C TYR A 360 21.86 -17.11 -2.42
N PRO A 361 22.48 -17.27 -1.24
CA PRO A 361 21.90 -18.05 -0.15
C PRO A 361 20.54 -17.54 0.35
N TYR A 362 20.19 -16.30 0.06
CA TYR A 362 18.89 -15.70 0.40
C TYR A 362 17.84 -15.82 -0.72
N THR A 363 18.14 -16.59 -1.79
CA THR A 363 17.18 -16.98 -2.83
C THR A 363 16.62 -18.38 -2.52
N PHE A 364 15.74 -18.87 -3.40
CA PHE A 364 15.21 -20.24 -3.27
C PHE A 364 16.16 -21.23 -3.93
N PHE A 365 16.30 -22.41 -3.31
CA PHE A 365 17.16 -23.46 -3.80
C PHE A 365 16.36 -24.58 -4.45
N PHE A 366 16.69 -24.95 -5.69
CA PHE A 366 16.13 -26.08 -6.41
C PHE A 366 17.24 -26.93 -7.01
N LEU A 367 17.09 -28.26 -6.94
CA LEU A 367 18.09 -29.21 -7.41
C LEU A 367 18.18 -29.27 -8.95
N HIS A 368 17.05 -29.04 -9.65
CA HIS A 368 17.00 -29.16 -11.09
C HIS A 368 16.96 -27.79 -11.79
N GLN A 369 17.77 -27.64 -12.85
CA GLN A 369 17.87 -26.44 -13.67
C GLN A 369 16.50 -25.95 -14.17
N MET A 370 15.72 -26.86 -14.76
CA MET A 370 14.39 -26.55 -15.29
C MET A 370 13.46 -25.96 -14.20
N THR A 371 13.42 -26.58 -13.02
CA THR A 371 12.56 -26.09 -11.91
C THR A 371 13.02 -24.74 -11.39
N THR A 372 14.33 -24.50 -11.33
CA THR A 372 14.91 -23.18 -10.95
C THR A 372 14.45 -22.09 -11.91
N ILE A 373 14.54 -22.33 -13.22
CA ILE A 373 14.13 -21.38 -14.26
C ILE A 373 12.62 -21.13 -14.21
N LEU A 374 11.80 -22.20 -14.14
CA LEU A 374 10.34 -22.07 -14.05
C LEU A 374 9.92 -21.25 -12.82
N PHE A 375 10.54 -21.54 -11.69
CA PHE A 375 10.25 -20.82 -10.45
C PHE A 375 10.68 -19.35 -10.52
N ALA A 376 11.86 -19.07 -11.07
CA ALA A 376 12.37 -17.72 -11.27
C ALA A 376 11.46 -16.88 -12.18
N VAL A 377 11.01 -17.46 -13.29
CA VAL A 377 10.09 -16.78 -14.22
C VAL A 377 8.73 -16.57 -13.58
N ALA A 378 8.20 -17.51 -12.80
CA ALA A 378 6.97 -17.34 -12.04
C ALA A 378 7.12 -16.23 -10.99
N MET A 379 8.28 -16.14 -10.31
CA MET A 379 8.56 -15.03 -9.39
C MET A 379 8.52 -13.67 -10.08
N LEU A 380 9.14 -13.55 -11.26
CA LEU A 380 9.13 -12.30 -12.04
C LEU A 380 7.71 -11.92 -12.49
N ALA A 381 6.92 -12.88 -12.94
CA ALA A 381 5.52 -12.66 -13.31
C ALA A 381 4.68 -12.21 -12.12
N CYS A 382 4.83 -12.86 -10.96
CA CYS A 382 4.17 -12.47 -9.71
C CYS A 382 4.64 -11.09 -9.21
N ALA A 383 5.96 -10.81 -9.31
CA ALA A 383 6.53 -9.50 -8.97
C ALA A 383 5.89 -8.38 -9.81
N ARG A 384 5.63 -8.62 -11.10
CA ARG A 384 4.92 -7.67 -11.97
C ARG A 384 3.49 -7.40 -11.47
N GLY A 385 2.77 -8.44 -11.06
CA GLY A 385 1.44 -8.32 -10.47
C GLY A 385 1.45 -7.56 -9.14
N LEU A 386 2.42 -7.84 -8.27
CA LEU A 386 2.62 -7.10 -7.02
C LEU A 386 2.96 -5.64 -7.30
N GLN A 387 3.93 -5.35 -8.18
CA GLN A 387 4.32 -3.99 -8.54
C GLN A 387 3.13 -3.16 -9.04
N ALA A 388 2.26 -3.77 -9.82
CA ALA A 388 1.03 -3.14 -10.28
C ALA A 388 -0.08 -3.09 -9.21
N LYS A 389 0.14 -3.63 -8.01
CA LYS A 389 -0.82 -3.72 -6.89
C LYS A 389 -2.08 -4.52 -7.20
N ILE A 390 -1.96 -5.55 -8.03
CA ILE A 390 -3.09 -6.38 -8.47
C ILE A 390 -3.53 -7.30 -7.34
N LYS A 391 -4.81 -7.24 -6.98
CA LYS A 391 -5.42 -8.07 -5.94
C LYS A 391 -5.27 -9.57 -6.22
N ARG A 392 -5.44 -9.96 -7.48
CA ARG A 392 -5.31 -11.36 -7.94
C ARG A 392 -3.87 -11.89 -7.83
N ALA A 393 -2.85 -11.03 -7.76
CA ALA A 393 -1.46 -11.47 -7.62
C ALA A 393 -1.12 -12.01 -6.22
N TYR A 394 -1.95 -11.72 -5.20
CA TYR A 394 -1.71 -12.15 -3.82
C TYR A 394 -1.59 -13.67 -3.68
N TRP A 395 -2.61 -14.41 -4.15
CA TRP A 395 -2.65 -15.86 -3.96
C TRP A 395 -1.57 -16.60 -4.75
N PRO A 396 -1.34 -16.33 -6.04
CA PRO A 396 -0.22 -16.93 -6.77
C PRO A 396 1.14 -16.66 -6.10
N THR A 397 1.37 -15.43 -5.63
CA THR A 397 2.60 -15.09 -4.90
C THR A 397 2.73 -15.87 -3.61
N LEU A 398 1.67 -15.97 -2.81
CA LEU A 398 1.67 -16.71 -1.55
C LEU A 398 1.96 -18.20 -1.77
N VAL A 399 1.28 -18.83 -2.71
CA VAL A 399 1.47 -20.25 -3.06
C VAL A 399 2.89 -20.49 -3.56
N LEU A 400 3.38 -19.64 -4.46
CA LEU A 400 4.72 -19.74 -5.00
C LEU A 400 5.77 -19.66 -3.87
N LEU A 401 5.64 -18.70 -2.97
CA LEU A 401 6.56 -18.57 -1.84
C LEU A 401 6.48 -19.74 -0.89
N LEU A 402 5.29 -20.27 -0.58
CA LEU A 402 5.14 -21.45 0.26
C LEU A 402 5.82 -22.69 -0.36
N ILE A 403 5.68 -22.89 -1.66
CA ILE A 403 6.39 -23.96 -2.39
C ILE A 403 7.90 -23.76 -2.30
N GLY A 404 8.39 -22.54 -2.57
CA GLY A 404 9.82 -22.23 -2.48
C GLY A 404 10.38 -22.38 -1.08
N ILE A 405 9.66 -21.92 -0.06
CA ILE A 405 10.03 -22.07 1.36
C ILE A 405 10.08 -23.53 1.75
N GLY A 406 9.02 -24.30 1.45
CA GLY A 406 8.96 -25.73 1.76
C GLY A 406 10.12 -26.51 1.12
N ASN A 407 10.37 -26.28 -0.16
CA ASN A 407 11.48 -26.92 -0.87
C ASN A 407 12.86 -26.52 -0.31
N THR A 408 13.06 -25.26 0.04
CA THR A 408 14.33 -24.76 0.58
C THR A 408 14.60 -25.27 1.98
N ILE A 409 13.58 -25.33 2.85
CA ILE A 409 13.71 -25.89 4.20
C ILE A 409 14.01 -27.39 4.13
N TRP A 410 13.33 -28.13 3.21
CA TRP A 410 13.55 -29.55 3.02
C TRP A 410 14.98 -29.86 2.62
N ASN A 411 15.57 -29.06 1.75
CA ASN A 411 16.93 -29.34 1.20
C ASN A 411 18.07 -28.73 2.04
N LEU A 412 17.87 -27.58 2.68
CA LEU A 412 18.96 -26.83 3.37
C LEU A 412 18.80 -26.71 4.87
N GLY A 413 17.58 -26.71 5.40
CA GLY A 413 17.18 -26.82 6.80
C GLY A 413 17.94 -26.00 7.88
N THR A 414 18.57 -24.88 7.53
CA THR A 414 19.28 -24.02 8.50
C THR A 414 18.33 -23.06 9.22
N LEU A 415 18.49 -22.90 10.54
CA LEU A 415 17.62 -22.05 11.37
C LEU A 415 17.60 -20.58 10.89
N SER A 416 18.75 -20.02 10.54
CA SER A 416 18.86 -18.64 10.06
C SER A 416 18.09 -18.40 8.76
N LEU A 417 18.17 -19.32 7.84
CA LEU A 417 17.43 -19.27 6.57
C LEU A 417 15.91 -19.41 6.81
N THR A 418 15.52 -20.31 7.70
CA THR A 418 14.10 -20.50 8.07
C THR A 418 13.50 -19.21 8.65
N ILE A 419 14.19 -18.55 9.56
CA ILE A 419 13.75 -17.27 10.14
C ILE A 419 13.61 -16.21 9.05
N TYR A 420 14.59 -16.10 8.15
CA TYR A 420 14.53 -15.16 7.04
C TYR A 420 13.32 -15.41 6.13
N LEU A 421 13.06 -16.67 5.76
CA LEU A 421 11.91 -17.02 4.90
C LEU A 421 10.56 -16.79 5.58
N VAL A 422 10.48 -16.99 6.90
CA VAL A 422 9.30 -16.61 7.70
C VAL A 422 9.07 -15.10 7.66
N ILE A 423 10.13 -14.29 7.74
CA ILE A 423 10.01 -12.83 7.59
C ILE A 423 9.47 -12.47 6.21
N VAL A 424 9.97 -13.10 5.13
CA VAL A 424 9.47 -12.89 3.76
C VAL A 424 7.98 -13.24 3.66
N LEU A 425 7.55 -14.35 4.27
CA LEU A 425 6.13 -14.72 4.34
C LEU A 425 5.28 -13.67 5.06
N LEU A 426 5.76 -13.16 6.20
CA LEU A 426 5.07 -12.10 6.94
C LEU A 426 4.94 -10.81 6.13
N LEU A 427 5.95 -10.44 5.34
CA LEU A 427 5.89 -9.29 4.44
C LEU A 427 4.78 -9.44 3.39
N VAL A 428 4.59 -10.65 2.82
CA VAL A 428 3.50 -10.92 1.88
C VAL A 428 2.13 -10.76 2.56
N LEU A 429 1.97 -11.35 3.76
CA LEU A 429 0.71 -11.24 4.53
C LEU A 429 0.35 -9.78 4.83
N MET A 430 1.35 -8.96 5.19
CA MET A 430 1.17 -7.53 5.47
C MET A 430 0.85 -6.73 4.19
N SER A 431 1.37 -7.12 3.03
CA SER A 431 1.18 -6.42 1.76
C SER A 431 -0.24 -6.54 1.19
N ARG A 432 -1.04 -7.51 1.64
CA ARG A 432 -2.40 -7.80 1.13
C ARG A 432 -3.29 -6.56 1.01
N HIS A 433 -3.25 -5.68 2.00
CA HIS A 433 -4.11 -4.48 2.04
C HIS A 433 -3.66 -3.37 1.08
N VAL A 434 -2.45 -3.47 0.52
CA VAL A 434 -1.92 -2.54 -0.49
C VAL A 434 -2.33 -2.96 -1.90
N LEU A 435 -2.71 -4.23 -2.08
CA LEU A 435 -3.14 -4.81 -3.35
C LEU A 435 -4.65 -4.60 -3.52
N TYR A 436 -5.04 -3.59 -4.29
CA TYR A 436 -6.45 -3.19 -4.44
C TYR A 436 -6.93 -3.12 -5.88
N ARG A 437 -6.01 -3.19 -6.86
CA ARG A 437 -6.36 -3.12 -8.28
C ARG A 437 -6.94 -4.43 -8.77
N GLU A 438 -7.98 -4.34 -9.60
CA GLU A 438 -8.72 -5.52 -10.08
C GLU A 438 -8.09 -6.14 -11.33
N LYS A 439 -7.44 -5.33 -12.18
CA LYS A 439 -6.95 -5.75 -13.48
C LYS A 439 -5.59 -5.10 -13.77
N LEU A 440 -4.69 -5.85 -14.41
CA LEU A 440 -3.41 -5.32 -14.90
C LEU A 440 -3.59 -4.77 -16.32
N GLN A 441 -3.20 -3.52 -16.53
CA GLN A 441 -3.03 -2.99 -17.88
C GLN A 441 -1.57 -3.20 -18.32
N TYR A 442 -1.38 -4.06 -19.32
CA TYR A 442 -0.02 -4.40 -19.77
C TYR A 442 0.42 -3.43 -20.86
N SER A 443 1.22 -2.43 -20.48
CA SER A 443 1.69 -1.39 -21.37
C SER A 443 2.92 -1.80 -22.18
N ILE A 444 3.20 -1.09 -23.27
CA ILE A 444 4.41 -1.28 -24.09
C ILE A 444 5.68 -1.17 -23.25
N SER A 445 5.74 -0.21 -22.32
CA SER A 445 6.92 -0.05 -21.45
C SER A 445 7.14 -1.25 -20.52
N LYS A 446 6.05 -1.81 -19.96
CA LYS A 446 6.11 -3.04 -19.15
C LYS A 446 6.57 -4.21 -19.99
N PHE A 447 6.04 -4.35 -21.21
CA PHE A 447 6.44 -5.39 -22.16
C PHE A 447 7.92 -5.29 -22.55
N LEU A 448 8.41 -4.09 -22.83
CA LEU A 448 9.82 -3.91 -23.18
C LEU A 448 10.76 -4.31 -22.04
N ILE A 449 10.43 -3.92 -20.79
CA ILE A 449 11.25 -4.28 -19.61
C ILE A 449 11.27 -5.79 -19.41
N ASP A 450 10.09 -6.42 -19.33
CA ASP A 450 9.96 -7.86 -19.10
C ASP A 450 10.56 -8.65 -20.27
N GLY A 451 10.30 -8.20 -21.50
CA GLY A 451 10.88 -8.78 -22.72
C GLY A 451 12.40 -8.68 -22.77
N THR A 452 12.98 -7.55 -22.34
CA THR A 452 14.45 -7.39 -22.30
C THR A 452 15.08 -8.31 -21.26
N ILE A 453 14.47 -8.43 -20.06
CA ILE A 453 14.96 -9.34 -19.02
C ILE A 453 14.93 -10.79 -19.56
N PHE A 454 13.81 -11.19 -20.13
CA PHE A 454 13.65 -12.55 -20.62
C PHE A 454 14.52 -12.84 -21.86
N ALA A 455 14.52 -11.96 -22.87
CA ALA A 455 15.32 -12.11 -24.06
C ALA A 455 16.83 -12.07 -23.74
N GLY A 456 17.25 -11.20 -22.83
CA GLY A 456 18.63 -11.13 -22.36
C GLY A 456 19.06 -12.42 -21.67
N SER A 457 18.22 -12.97 -20.80
CA SER A 457 18.48 -14.26 -20.15
C SER A 457 18.52 -15.42 -21.16
N PHE A 458 17.61 -15.40 -22.13
CA PHE A 458 17.55 -16.42 -23.19
C PHE A 458 18.80 -16.36 -24.07
N VAL A 459 19.19 -15.19 -24.55
CA VAL A 459 20.39 -14.99 -25.38
C VAL A 459 21.64 -15.40 -24.59
N LEU A 460 21.74 -14.99 -23.32
CA LEU A 460 22.86 -15.39 -22.48
C LEU A 460 22.92 -16.93 -22.33
N TYR A 461 21.78 -17.56 -22.08
CA TYR A 461 21.70 -19.02 -21.95
C TYR A 461 22.16 -19.75 -23.22
N VAL A 462 21.70 -19.25 -24.37
CA VAL A 462 22.10 -19.83 -25.68
C VAL A 462 23.59 -19.62 -25.96
N ILE A 463 24.12 -18.41 -25.69
CA ILE A 463 25.57 -18.14 -25.90
C ILE A 463 26.42 -19.06 -25.04
N VAL A 464 26.07 -19.22 -23.76
CA VAL A 464 26.81 -20.13 -22.86
C VAL A 464 26.72 -21.58 -23.37
N GLY A 465 25.57 -22.02 -23.89
CA GLY A 465 25.42 -23.34 -24.51
C GLY A 465 26.29 -23.55 -25.76
N VAL A 466 26.33 -22.55 -26.65
CA VAL A 466 27.15 -22.60 -27.85
C VAL A 466 28.65 -22.65 -27.52
N ILE A 467 29.08 -21.86 -26.51
CA ILE A 467 30.47 -21.86 -26.02
C ILE A 467 30.86 -23.27 -25.49
N ASN A 468 29.92 -23.95 -24.85
CA ASN A 468 30.14 -25.31 -24.31
C ASN A 468 30.02 -26.43 -25.33
N ALA A 469 29.68 -26.14 -26.60
CA ALA A 469 29.59 -27.17 -27.62
C ALA A 469 30.96 -27.84 -27.85
N PRO A 470 31.02 -29.15 -28.04
CA PRO A 470 32.29 -29.90 -28.19
C PRO A 470 33.21 -29.38 -29.30
N GLN A 471 32.62 -28.83 -30.36
CA GLN A 471 33.36 -28.25 -31.49
C GLN A 471 34.09 -26.95 -31.09
N TYR A 472 33.58 -26.21 -30.12
CA TYR A 472 34.16 -24.95 -29.62
C TYR A 472 35.17 -25.25 -28.50
N THR A 473 34.83 -26.12 -27.54
CA THR A 473 35.68 -26.48 -26.39
C THR A 473 36.98 -27.16 -26.81
N SER A 474 36.99 -27.90 -27.92
CA SER A 474 38.20 -28.52 -28.45
C SER A 474 39.25 -27.53 -28.97
N LYS A 475 38.84 -26.30 -29.27
CA LYS A 475 39.70 -25.24 -29.86
C LYS A 475 40.02 -24.08 -28.93
N HIS A 476 39.23 -23.87 -27.88
CA HIS A 476 39.32 -22.71 -27.02
C HIS A 476 39.25 -23.09 -25.54
N HIS A 477 40.06 -22.43 -24.72
CA HIS A 477 39.95 -22.57 -23.26
C HIS A 477 38.73 -21.79 -22.77
N ILE A 478 37.77 -22.46 -22.15
CA ILE A 478 36.57 -21.86 -21.60
C ILE A 478 36.83 -21.54 -20.13
N PRO A 479 36.55 -20.31 -19.65
CA PRO A 479 36.60 -20.01 -18.24
C PRO A 479 35.65 -20.93 -17.45
N ASP A 480 36.09 -21.41 -16.30
CA ASP A 480 35.37 -22.40 -15.47
C ASP A 480 33.94 -21.94 -15.08
N PHE A 481 33.73 -20.65 -14.90
CA PHE A 481 32.42 -20.10 -14.56
C PHE A 481 31.36 -20.16 -15.70
N LEU A 482 31.78 -20.43 -16.95
CA LEU A 482 30.90 -20.62 -18.11
C LEU A 482 30.69 -22.10 -18.45
N PHE A 483 31.34 -23.01 -17.72
CA PHE A 483 31.29 -24.44 -18.03
C PHE A 483 29.97 -25.08 -17.54
N PHE A 484 29.25 -25.75 -18.45
CA PHE A 484 28.08 -26.56 -18.13
C PHE A 484 28.45 -28.02 -17.89
N PRO A 485 27.92 -28.67 -16.82
CA PRO A 485 28.30 -30.04 -16.48
C PRO A 485 27.82 -31.13 -17.44
N GLY A 486 26.96 -30.76 -18.44
CA GLY A 486 26.52 -31.74 -19.46
C GLY A 486 25.43 -31.17 -20.37
N GLU A 487 25.33 -31.68 -21.58
CA GLU A 487 24.34 -31.29 -22.58
C GLU A 487 22.89 -31.52 -22.12
N SER A 488 22.62 -32.59 -21.38
CA SER A 488 21.28 -32.88 -20.84
C SER A 488 20.79 -31.81 -19.86
N VAL A 489 21.69 -31.24 -19.03
CA VAL A 489 21.38 -30.18 -18.11
C VAL A 489 21.04 -28.89 -18.87
N TRP A 490 21.82 -28.56 -19.90
CA TRP A 490 21.58 -27.42 -20.76
C TRP A 490 20.23 -27.52 -21.50
N PHE A 491 19.93 -28.69 -22.13
CA PHE A 491 18.65 -28.91 -22.79
C PHE A 491 17.47 -28.82 -21.83
N SER A 492 17.60 -29.35 -20.61
CA SER A 492 16.59 -29.24 -19.55
C SER A 492 16.29 -27.77 -19.22
N GLY A 493 17.32 -26.94 -19.10
CA GLY A 493 17.17 -25.50 -18.85
C GLY A 493 16.57 -24.74 -20.04
N LEU A 494 16.94 -25.11 -21.29
CA LEU A 494 16.33 -24.52 -22.49
C LEU A 494 14.83 -24.81 -22.56
N ILE A 495 14.43 -26.06 -22.29
CA ILE A 495 13.01 -26.42 -22.16
C ILE A 495 12.36 -25.62 -21.03
N GLY A 496 13.05 -25.47 -19.90
CA GLY A 496 12.61 -24.64 -18.77
C GLY A 496 12.35 -23.19 -19.16
N LEU A 497 13.20 -22.57 -20.00
CA LEU A 497 12.98 -21.21 -20.51
C LEU A 497 11.75 -21.11 -21.40
N VAL A 498 11.54 -22.07 -22.31
CA VAL A 498 10.36 -22.09 -23.19
C VAL A 498 9.07 -22.30 -22.39
N LEU A 499 9.06 -23.26 -21.46
CA LEU A 499 7.93 -23.50 -20.56
C LEU A 499 7.72 -22.32 -19.61
N GLY A 500 8.80 -21.68 -19.16
CA GLY A 500 8.77 -20.48 -18.33
C GLY A 500 8.07 -19.31 -19.05
N LEU A 501 8.35 -19.12 -20.35
CA LEU A 501 7.69 -18.12 -21.18
C LEU A 501 6.18 -18.38 -21.26
N LEU A 502 5.79 -19.63 -21.47
CA LEU A 502 4.37 -20.01 -21.44
C LEU A 502 3.74 -19.77 -20.08
N LEU A 503 4.43 -20.14 -18.99
CA LEU A 503 3.96 -19.91 -17.61
C LEU A 503 3.81 -18.42 -17.32
N MET A 504 4.79 -17.60 -17.70
CA MET A 504 4.72 -16.15 -17.58
C MET A 504 3.52 -15.58 -18.33
N PHE A 505 3.30 -16.03 -19.57
CA PHE A 505 2.13 -15.63 -20.36
C PHE A 505 0.82 -15.99 -19.64
N LEU A 506 0.69 -17.21 -19.11
CA LEU A 506 -0.51 -17.66 -18.40
C LEU A 506 -0.75 -16.85 -17.13
N ILE A 507 0.27 -16.58 -16.34
CA ILE A 507 0.16 -15.77 -15.12
C ILE A 507 -0.24 -14.33 -15.48
N LEU A 508 0.42 -13.72 -16.47
CA LEU A 508 0.09 -12.36 -16.92
C LEU A 508 -1.33 -12.31 -17.51
N ARG A 509 -1.74 -13.32 -18.28
CA ARG A 509 -3.11 -13.47 -18.80
C ARG A 509 -4.12 -13.53 -17.65
N TYR A 510 -3.83 -14.26 -16.58
CA TYR A 510 -4.68 -14.31 -15.40
C TYR A 510 -4.81 -12.92 -14.73
N PHE A 511 -3.74 -12.12 -14.69
CA PHE A 511 -3.78 -10.77 -14.12
C PHE A 511 -4.48 -9.74 -15.02
N THR A 512 -4.42 -9.93 -16.34
CA THR A 512 -5.09 -9.04 -17.30
C THR A 512 -6.55 -9.42 -17.56
N ALA A 513 -6.99 -10.60 -17.17
CA ALA A 513 -8.35 -11.08 -17.34
C ALA A 513 -9.35 -10.33 -16.44
N GLY A 514 -10.57 -10.17 -16.89
CA GLY A 514 -11.68 -9.61 -16.12
C GLY A 514 -12.38 -8.45 -16.82
N TRP A 515 -13.53 -8.07 -16.26
CA TRP A 515 -14.34 -6.96 -16.74
C TRP A 515 -13.60 -5.63 -16.60
N ASP A 516 -13.85 -4.73 -17.56
CA ASP A 516 -13.19 -3.43 -17.61
C ASP A 516 -14.23 -2.36 -17.98
N PRO A 517 -14.56 -1.43 -17.06
CA PRO A 517 -15.58 -0.41 -17.30
C PRO A 517 -15.22 0.56 -18.42
N PHE A 518 -13.92 0.69 -18.75
CA PHE A 518 -13.43 1.57 -19.81
C PHE A 518 -13.30 0.86 -21.18
N SER A 519 -13.63 -0.44 -21.24
CA SER A 519 -13.65 -1.19 -22.50
C SER A 519 -14.95 -1.00 -23.29
N ALA A 520 -16.03 -0.54 -22.67
CA ALA A 520 -17.31 -0.30 -23.32
C ALA A 520 -17.21 0.86 -24.31
N VAL A 521 -17.31 0.55 -25.59
CA VAL A 521 -17.16 1.49 -26.71
C VAL A 521 -18.37 2.45 -26.83
N HIS A 522 -19.48 2.18 -26.13
CA HIS A 522 -20.75 2.87 -26.31
C HIS A 522 -21.25 3.55 -25.04
N SER A 523 -20.48 4.54 -24.57
CA SER A 523 -20.93 5.39 -23.47
C SER A 523 -21.55 6.71 -23.94
N PHE A 524 -21.54 7.01 -25.24
CA PHE A 524 -22.16 8.21 -25.82
C PHE A 524 -23.68 8.09 -25.86
N ASP A 525 -24.34 9.04 -25.21
CA ASP A 525 -25.78 9.24 -25.26
C ASP A 525 -26.04 10.72 -25.52
N ALA A 526 -26.66 11.01 -26.68
CA ALA A 526 -26.86 12.39 -27.16
C ALA A 526 -27.79 13.19 -26.23
N ASP A 527 -28.81 12.55 -25.69
CA ASP A 527 -29.83 13.23 -24.88
C ASP A 527 -29.25 13.55 -23.48
N ARG A 528 -28.44 12.64 -22.90
CA ARG A 528 -27.73 12.90 -21.66
C ARG A 528 -26.70 14.02 -21.84
N VAL A 529 -25.92 14.01 -22.92
CA VAL A 529 -24.94 15.07 -23.21
C VAL A 529 -25.64 16.42 -23.33
N ARG A 530 -26.78 16.51 -24.09
CA ARG A 530 -27.53 17.73 -24.21
C ARG A 530 -28.10 18.18 -22.88
N ALA A 531 -28.72 17.29 -22.12
CA ALA A 531 -29.32 17.62 -20.83
C ALA A 531 -28.28 18.27 -19.88
N VAL A 532 -27.07 17.74 -19.81
CA VAL A 532 -26.00 18.32 -18.97
C VAL A 532 -25.55 19.69 -19.49
N ILE A 533 -25.41 19.85 -20.82
CA ILE A 533 -25.02 21.14 -21.41
C ILE A 533 -26.12 22.20 -21.24
N ASP A 534 -27.37 21.82 -21.40
CA ASP A 534 -28.50 22.74 -21.31
C ASP A 534 -28.76 23.19 -19.87
N GLU A 535 -28.54 22.30 -18.90
CA GLU A 535 -28.76 22.60 -17.47
C GLU A 535 -27.60 23.38 -16.83
N PHE A 536 -26.35 22.98 -17.08
CA PHE A 536 -25.19 23.53 -16.38
C PHE A 536 -24.26 24.35 -17.27
N GLY A 537 -24.50 24.37 -18.56
CA GLY A 537 -23.61 24.98 -19.53
C GLY A 537 -22.48 24.01 -19.98
N GLY A 538 -21.96 24.29 -21.17
CA GLY A 538 -20.83 23.57 -21.74
C GLY A 538 -19.55 24.39 -21.78
N SER A 539 -18.45 23.74 -22.15
CA SER A 539 -17.18 24.38 -22.48
C SER A 539 -17.02 24.55 -24.00
N ALA A 540 -15.95 25.26 -24.39
CA ALA A 540 -15.65 25.46 -25.83
C ALA A 540 -15.46 24.13 -26.60
N THR A 541 -15.17 23.03 -25.93
CA THR A 541 -14.93 21.72 -26.56
C THR A 541 -16.05 20.70 -26.31
N SER A 542 -17.09 21.06 -25.54
CA SER A 542 -18.14 20.12 -25.14
C SER A 542 -18.90 19.51 -26.33
N HIS A 543 -19.12 20.30 -27.38
CA HIS A 543 -19.82 19.88 -28.60
C HIS A 543 -19.08 18.76 -29.35
N LEU A 544 -17.74 18.62 -29.16
CA LEU A 544 -16.97 17.53 -29.75
C LEU A 544 -17.39 16.13 -29.26
N ALA A 545 -18.22 16.04 -28.23
CA ALA A 545 -18.84 14.78 -27.80
C ALA A 545 -19.68 14.15 -28.91
N PHE A 546 -20.36 14.96 -29.75
CA PHE A 546 -21.21 14.52 -30.82
C PHE A 546 -20.45 13.92 -32.00
N LEU A 547 -19.13 14.03 -32.08
CA LEU A 547 -18.27 13.30 -33.03
C LEU A 547 -18.27 11.78 -32.79
N ARG A 548 -18.67 11.31 -31.61
CA ARG A 548 -18.76 9.88 -31.24
C ARG A 548 -17.45 9.11 -31.38
N ASP A 549 -16.33 9.81 -31.44
CA ASP A 549 -14.97 9.26 -31.53
C ASP A 549 -14.29 9.13 -30.18
N LYS A 550 -14.97 9.54 -29.12
CA LYS A 550 -14.57 9.50 -27.72
C LYS A 550 -15.60 8.74 -26.89
N ALA A 551 -15.15 8.10 -25.83
CA ALA A 551 -16.03 7.56 -24.80
C ALA A 551 -16.36 8.65 -23.77
N ILE A 552 -17.52 8.53 -23.15
CA ILE A 552 -18.00 9.49 -22.16
C ILE A 552 -18.18 8.80 -20.82
N TYR A 553 -17.66 9.43 -19.78
CA TYR A 553 -17.90 9.04 -18.40
C TYR A 553 -18.81 10.07 -17.75
N TYR A 554 -19.99 9.65 -17.31
CA TYR A 554 -20.96 10.50 -16.61
C TYR A 554 -20.77 10.37 -15.10
N TYR A 555 -20.68 11.51 -14.42
CA TYR A 555 -20.72 11.56 -12.97
C TYR A 555 -22.12 11.91 -12.50
N GLN A 556 -22.67 11.09 -11.60
CA GLN A 556 -24.03 11.22 -11.10
C GLN A 556 -24.06 11.48 -9.61
N GLU A 557 -24.96 12.37 -9.19
CA GLU A 557 -25.38 12.51 -7.79
C GLU A 557 -26.90 12.25 -7.73
N ASN A 558 -27.32 11.38 -6.83
CA ASN A 558 -28.73 11.00 -6.68
C ASN A 558 -29.41 10.56 -8.01
N GLN A 559 -28.70 9.79 -8.84
CA GLN A 559 -29.13 9.33 -10.17
C GLN A 559 -29.33 10.43 -11.21
N HIS A 560 -28.84 11.64 -10.94
CA HIS A 560 -28.88 12.78 -11.86
C HIS A 560 -27.47 13.09 -12.37
N ASP A 561 -27.31 13.24 -13.69
CA ASP A 561 -26.05 13.55 -14.34
C ASP A 561 -25.61 14.97 -13.99
N GLN A 562 -24.50 15.14 -13.29
CA GLN A 562 -23.97 16.45 -12.91
C GLN A 562 -22.95 16.97 -13.92
N LEU A 563 -22.15 16.07 -14.47
CA LEU A 563 -21.12 16.40 -15.43
C LEU A 563 -20.66 15.15 -16.19
N PHE A 564 -19.91 15.36 -17.26
CA PHE A 564 -19.25 14.28 -17.95
C PHE A 564 -17.80 14.60 -18.33
N PHE A 565 -16.99 13.52 -18.50
CA PHE A 565 -15.64 13.57 -19.07
C PHE A 565 -15.65 12.90 -20.44
N MET A 566 -15.00 13.53 -21.40
CA MET A 566 -14.72 12.95 -22.72
C MET A 566 -13.32 12.31 -22.67
N TYR A 567 -13.21 11.03 -22.99
CA TYR A 567 -11.92 10.36 -22.98
C TYR A 567 -11.72 9.37 -24.13
N ARG A 568 -10.47 9.06 -24.44
CA ARG A 568 -10.08 7.97 -25.32
C ARG A 568 -9.09 7.06 -24.64
N ARG A 569 -9.33 5.76 -24.75
CA ARG A 569 -8.39 4.74 -24.26
C ARG A 569 -7.33 4.45 -25.31
N LYS A 570 -6.07 4.45 -24.88
CA LYS A 570 -4.93 3.98 -25.68
C LYS A 570 -3.95 3.26 -24.77
N ASN A 571 -3.74 1.96 -24.99
CA ASN A 571 -2.94 1.08 -24.13
C ASN A 571 -3.41 1.16 -22.67
N ASP A 572 -2.48 1.49 -21.76
CA ASP A 572 -2.72 1.64 -20.32
C ASP A 572 -3.14 3.08 -19.93
N ARG A 573 -3.45 3.93 -20.90
CA ARG A 573 -3.81 5.33 -20.63
C ARG A 573 -5.23 5.68 -21.06
N LEU A 574 -5.86 6.52 -20.23
CA LEU A 574 -7.06 7.27 -20.59
C LEU A 574 -6.64 8.72 -20.82
N VAL A 575 -6.80 9.17 -22.06
CA VAL A 575 -6.56 10.57 -22.43
C VAL A 575 -7.89 11.31 -22.37
N ILE A 576 -8.01 12.24 -21.44
CA ILE A 576 -9.21 13.04 -21.20
C ILE A 576 -9.08 14.35 -21.96
N MET A 577 -10.13 14.74 -22.67
CA MET A 577 -10.18 15.95 -23.49
C MET A 577 -10.83 17.10 -22.74
N GLY A 578 -10.10 18.17 -22.52
CA GLY A 578 -10.61 19.40 -21.94
C GLY A 578 -11.02 19.31 -20.46
N ASP A 579 -11.68 20.34 -20.01
CA ASP A 579 -12.27 20.42 -18.68
C ASP A 579 -13.52 19.52 -18.58
N PRO A 580 -13.94 19.10 -17.37
CA PRO A 580 -15.24 18.43 -17.19
C PRO A 580 -16.37 19.32 -17.66
N VAL A 581 -17.31 18.76 -18.40
CA VAL A 581 -18.47 19.49 -18.91
C VAL A 581 -19.65 19.30 -17.96
N GLY A 582 -20.21 20.39 -17.46
CA GLY A 582 -21.35 20.41 -16.54
C GLY A 582 -21.06 21.16 -15.25
N ASN A 583 -21.70 20.79 -14.12
CA ASN A 583 -21.72 21.50 -12.86
C ASN A 583 -20.30 21.66 -12.24
N PRO A 584 -19.75 22.90 -12.12
CA PRO A 584 -18.43 23.10 -11.53
C PRO A 584 -18.35 22.71 -10.05
N ALA A 585 -19.46 22.81 -9.30
CA ALA A 585 -19.49 22.43 -7.88
C ALA A 585 -19.25 20.91 -7.70
N ALA A 586 -19.57 20.10 -8.70
CA ALA A 586 -19.35 18.66 -8.71
C ALA A 586 -17.95 18.21 -9.18
N TRP A 587 -17.08 19.12 -9.62
CA TRP A 587 -15.75 18.74 -10.15
C TRP A 587 -14.92 17.95 -9.16
N ARG A 588 -14.80 18.41 -7.93
CA ARG A 588 -13.96 17.77 -6.90
C ARG A 588 -14.40 16.34 -6.59
N PRO A 589 -15.67 16.04 -6.29
CA PRO A 589 -16.12 14.66 -6.08
C PRO A 589 -16.03 13.81 -7.35
N ALA A 590 -16.32 14.36 -8.53
CA ALA A 590 -16.23 13.67 -9.82
C ALA A 590 -14.79 13.25 -10.14
N PHE A 591 -13.79 14.15 -9.99
CA PHE A 591 -12.38 13.80 -10.14
C PHE A 591 -11.95 12.71 -9.17
N ARG A 592 -12.38 12.81 -7.91
CA ARG A 592 -12.06 11.79 -6.90
C ARG A 592 -12.59 10.41 -7.32
N GLN A 593 -13.83 10.34 -7.81
CA GLN A 593 -14.44 9.08 -8.24
C GLN A 593 -13.77 8.54 -9.51
N PHE A 594 -13.60 9.39 -10.53
CA PHE A 594 -13.00 9.00 -11.81
C PHE A 594 -11.54 8.52 -11.64
N ILE A 595 -10.72 9.26 -10.87
CA ILE A 595 -9.33 8.90 -10.57
C ILE A 595 -9.26 7.57 -9.81
N ARG A 596 -10.14 7.35 -8.82
CA ARG A 596 -10.20 6.09 -8.08
C ARG A 596 -10.58 4.92 -8.98
N MET A 597 -11.55 5.13 -9.86
CA MET A 597 -12.00 4.09 -10.78
C MET A 597 -10.91 3.75 -11.80
N ALA A 598 -10.25 4.74 -12.39
CA ALA A 598 -9.12 4.51 -13.29
C ALA A 598 -7.96 3.78 -12.59
N ASP A 599 -7.60 4.20 -11.37
CA ASP A 599 -6.54 3.55 -10.59
C ASP A 599 -6.90 2.11 -10.21
N LYS A 600 -8.18 1.82 -9.91
CA LYS A 600 -8.66 0.47 -9.61
C LYS A 600 -8.45 -0.51 -10.78
N TYR A 601 -8.48 -0.02 -12.02
CA TYR A 601 -8.27 -0.80 -13.24
C TYR A 601 -6.89 -0.57 -13.89
N ASP A 602 -5.92 -0.02 -13.12
CA ASP A 602 -4.52 0.23 -13.54
C ASP A 602 -4.37 1.16 -14.75
N TYR A 603 -5.33 2.06 -14.96
CA TYR A 603 -5.22 3.10 -15.99
C TYR A 603 -4.46 4.32 -15.50
N GLN A 604 -3.63 4.87 -16.37
CA GLN A 604 -2.95 6.13 -16.18
C GLN A 604 -3.76 7.24 -16.85
N LEU A 605 -4.11 8.27 -16.06
CA LEU A 605 -4.87 9.40 -16.57
C LEU A 605 -3.93 10.46 -17.14
N VAL A 606 -4.31 11.02 -18.29
CA VAL A 606 -3.67 12.17 -18.95
C VAL A 606 -4.77 13.13 -19.33
N PHE A 607 -4.80 14.29 -18.73
CA PHE A 607 -5.74 15.36 -19.05
C PHE A 607 -5.09 16.30 -20.05
N TYR A 608 -5.74 16.53 -21.17
CA TYR A 608 -5.24 17.29 -22.31
C TYR A 608 -6.09 18.53 -22.59
N GLU A 609 -5.47 19.66 -22.82
CA GLU A 609 -6.12 20.97 -23.04
C GLU A 609 -6.96 21.47 -21.85
N VAL A 610 -6.53 21.18 -20.63
CA VAL A 610 -7.24 21.65 -19.43
C VAL A 610 -6.89 23.10 -19.09
N SER A 611 -7.85 23.80 -18.45
CA SER A 611 -7.68 25.16 -17.95
C SER A 611 -6.73 25.22 -16.75
N SER A 612 -6.31 26.44 -16.37
CA SER A 612 -5.52 26.68 -15.15
C SER A 612 -6.25 26.22 -13.90
N GLU A 613 -7.57 26.45 -13.82
CA GLU A 613 -8.40 26.09 -12.67
C GLU A 613 -8.43 24.57 -12.46
N VAL A 614 -8.75 23.83 -13.52
CA VAL A 614 -8.74 22.35 -13.49
C VAL A 614 -7.35 21.81 -13.23
N THR A 615 -6.31 22.44 -13.78
CA THR A 615 -4.90 22.06 -13.53
C THR A 615 -4.54 22.17 -12.05
N MET A 616 -4.91 23.26 -11.37
CA MET A 616 -4.68 23.44 -9.95
C MET A 616 -5.45 22.41 -9.10
N LEU A 617 -6.70 22.14 -9.48
CA LEU A 617 -7.49 21.09 -8.82
C LEU A 617 -6.85 19.70 -9.01
N LEU A 618 -6.37 19.36 -10.19
CA LEU A 618 -5.68 18.11 -10.48
C LEU A 618 -4.35 18.00 -9.71
N HIS A 619 -3.66 19.13 -9.49
CA HIS A 619 -2.44 19.16 -8.68
C HIS A 619 -2.71 18.72 -7.24
N GLU A 620 -3.82 19.10 -6.62
CA GLU A 620 -4.24 18.58 -5.30
C GLU A 620 -4.43 17.06 -5.28
N PHE A 621 -4.81 16.47 -6.41
CA PHE A 621 -4.90 15.01 -6.58
C PHE A 621 -3.57 14.35 -6.95
N GLY A 622 -2.45 15.08 -6.96
CA GLY A 622 -1.10 14.58 -7.20
C GLY A 622 -0.73 14.42 -8.67
N PHE A 623 -1.30 15.25 -9.54
CA PHE A 623 -0.87 15.39 -10.93
C PHE A 623 0.18 16.49 -11.05
N ASP A 624 1.12 16.30 -11.94
CA ASP A 624 2.05 17.29 -12.44
C ASP A 624 1.52 17.83 -13.78
N PHE A 625 2.02 18.95 -14.26
CA PHE A 625 1.48 19.58 -15.46
C PHE A 625 2.56 20.26 -16.29
N ILE A 626 2.27 20.39 -17.59
CA ILE A 626 3.10 21.14 -18.56
C ILE A 626 2.16 22.01 -19.39
N LYS A 627 2.58 23.23 -19.67
CA LYS A 627 1.87 24.12 -20.59
C LYS A 627 1.96 23.58 -22.02
N THR A 628 0.86 23.53 -22.73
CA THR A 628 0.76 23.00 -24.11
C THR A 628 0.48 24.05 -25.16
N GLY A 629 0.17 25.25 -24.74
CA GLY A 629 -0.17 26.36 -25.64
C GLY A 629 -1.14 27.33 -24.99
N GLU A 630 -1.77 28.13 -25.81
CA GLU A 630 -2.73 29.15 -25.36
C GLU A 630 -3.96 29.16 -26.27
N THR A 631 -5.13 29.40 -25.69
CA THR A 631 -6.38 29.63 -26.39
C THR A 631 -6.63 31.13 -26.50
N GLY A 632 -6.87 31.63 -27.70
CA GLY A 632 -7.15 33.05 -27.96
C GLY A 632 -8.63 33.32 -27.94
N LEU A 633 -9.08 34.33 -27.16
CA LEU A 633 -10.46 34.83 -27.16
C LEU A 633 -10.54 36.22 -27.74
N VAL A 634 -11.58 36.44 -28.53
CA VAL A 634 -11.97 37.79 -29.00
C VAL A 634 -13.11 38.29 -28.11
N LYS A 635 -12.93 39.42 -27.43
CA LYS A 635 -14.00 40.05 -26.68
C LYS A 635 -14.88 40.79 -27.67
N LEU A 636 -16.07 40.24 -27.90
CA LEU A 636 -16.95 40.72 -28.99
C LEU A 636 -17.44 42.17 -28.79
N ALA A 637 -17.67 42.59 -27.54
CA ALA A 637 -18.08 43.97 -27.26
C ALA A 637 -17.02 45.01 -27.72
N ASP A 638 -15.72 44.62 -27.74
CA ASP A 638 -14.64 45.51 -28.14
C ASP A 638 -14.26 45.38 -29.63
N PHE A 639 -14.84 44.36 -30.32
CA PHE A 639 -14.55 44.12 -31.71
C PHE A 639 -15.21 45.19 -32.61
N THR A 640 -14.41 45.89 -33.40
CA THR A 640 -14.87 46.87 -34.37
C THR A 640 -13.99 46.89 -35.61
N LEU A 641 -14.60 47.12 -36.76
CA LEU A 641 -13.86 47.40 -37.99
C LEU A 641 -13.44 48.87 -38.13
N ALA A 642 -13.77 49.74 -37.19
CA ALA A 642 -13.40 51.17 -37.21
C ALA A 642 -11.89 51.38 -36.92
N GLY A 643 -11.35 52.54 -37.31
CA GLY A 643 -9.96 52.90 -37.03
C GLY A 643 -8.92 52.49 -38.09
N LYS A 644 -7.73 53.04 -37.95
CA LYS A 644 -6.60 52.84 -38.93
C LYS A 644 -6.11 51.39 -38.94
N LYS A 645 -6.08 50.75 -37.82
CA LYS A 645 -5.59 49.33 -37.68
C LYS A 645 -6.46 48.35 -38.47
N GLN A 646 -7.75 48.63 -38.60
CA GLN A 646 -8.72 47.72 -39.27
C GLN A 646 -8.96 48.08 -40.75
N ARG A 647 -8.14 48.97 -41.35
CA ARG A 647 -8.30 49.43 -42.74
C ARG A 647 -8.26 48.27 -43.76
N SER A 648 -7.35 47.31 -43.54
CA SER A 648 -7.21 46.16 -44.44
C SER A 648 -8.41 45.21 -44.35
N GLN A 649 -8.95 44.96 -43.14
CA GLN A 649 -10.13 44.14 -42.92
C GLN A 649 -11.37 44.80 -43.52
N ARG A 650 -11.57 46.10 -43.31
CA ARG A 650 -12.63 46.84 -43.96
C ARG A 650 -12.59 46.77 -45.50
N ALA A 651 -11.40 46.99 -46.04
CA ALA A 651 -11.17 46.93 -47.49
C ALA A 651 -11.48 45.54 -48.04
N LEU A 652 -11.13 44.50 -47.27
CA LEU A 652 -11.40 43.11 -47.58
C LEU A 652 -12.92 42.83 -47.55
N MET A 653 -13.62 43.26 -46.52
CA MET A 653 -15.08 43.09 -46.42
C MET A 653 -15.81 43.80 -47.56
N HIS A 654 -15.47 45.07 -47.84
CA HIS A 654 -16.03 45.81 -48.98
C HIS A 654 -15.68 45.20 -50.34
N LYS A 655 -14.56 44.52 -50.47
CA LYS A 655 -14.23 43.76 -51.69
C LYS A 655 -15.19 42.59 -51.85
N PHE A 656 -15.41 41.77 -50.82
CA PHE A 656 -16.30 40.63 -50.85
C PHE A 656 -17.76 41.05 -51.09
N ASP A 657 -18.21 42.13 -50.46
CA ASP A 657 -19.55 42.70 -50.66
C ASP A 657 -19.79 43.15 -52.10
N ARG A 658 -18.77 43.80 -52.73
CA ARG A 658 -18.84 44.21 -54.15
C ARG A 658 -18.80 43.04 -55.12
N GLU A 659 -18.11 41.95 -54.73
CA GLU A 659 -18.03 40.74 -55.54
C GLU A 659 -19.21 39.78 -55.28
N GLY A 660 -20.21 40.23 -54.52
CA GLY A 660 -21.46 39.49 -54.30
C GLY A 660 -21.38 38.32 -53.30
N TYR A 661 -20.30 38.22 -52.45
CA TYR A 661 -20.20 37.20 -51.46
C TYR A 661 -21.07 37.48 -50.24
N THR A 662 -21.95 36.55 -49.89
CA THR A 662 -22.89 36.66 -48.76
C THR A 662 -22.52 35.67 -47.66
N PHE A 663 -22.73 36.06 -46.39
CA PHE A 663 -22.59 35.17 -45.25
C PHE A 663 -23.98 34.95 -44.64
N THR A 664 -24.33 33.70 -44.43
CA THR A 664 -25.59 33.30 -43.80
C THR A 664 -25.35 32.22 -42.74
N VAL A 665 -26.17 32.16 -41.70
CA VAL A 665 -26.14 31.10 -40.69
C VAL A 665 -27.34 30.17 -40.95
N GLU A 666 -27.04 28.98 -41.45
CA GLU A 666 -28.02 27.93 -41.73
C GLU A 666 -28.17 27.04 -40.47
N LYS A 667 -29.42 26.65 -40.17
CA LYS A 667 -29.75 25.84 -39.00
C LYS A 667 -30.12 24.40 -39.38
N PRO A 668 -29.78 23.39 -38.59
CA PRO A 668 -30.22 22.02 -38.81
C PRO A 668 -31.75 21.90 -38.62
N PRO A 669 -32.42 20.89 -39.20
CA PRO A 669 -31.82 19.77 -39.96
C PRO A 669 -31.46 20.17 -41.40
N PHE A 670 -30.28 19.74 -41.87
CA PHE A 670 -29.80 19.98 -43.22
C PHE A 670 -30.31 18.92 -44.18
N SER A 671 -30.70 19.34 -45.39
CA SER A 671 -31.09 18.43 -46.47
C SER A 671 -29.88 17.62 -46.98
N ALA A 672 -30.15 16.54 -47.70
CA ALA A 672 -29.11 15.74 -48.31
C ALA A 672 -28.23 16.55 -49.29
N ASP A 673 -28.86 17.47 -50.04
CA ASP A 673 -28.15 18.34 -51.00
C ASP A 673 -27.24 19.35 -50.30
N GLN A 674 -27.70 19.97 -49.19
CA GLN A 674 -26.88 20.87 -48.37
C GLN A 674 -25.68 20.14 -47.76
N LEU A 675 -25.88 18.93 -47.23
CA LEU A 675 -24.79 18.10 -46.70
C LEU A 675 -23.81 17.69 -47.80
N ALA A 676 -24.27 17.40 -49.02
CA ALA A 676 -23.43 17.10 -50.16
C ALA A 676 -22.59 18.33 -50.60
N GLU A 677 -23.19 19.53 -50.57
CA GLU A 677 -22.48 20.77 -50.87
C GLU A 677 -21.41 21.09 -49.84
N LEU A 678 -21.74 21.01 -48.54
CA LEU A 678 -20.79 21.14 -47.43
C LEU A 678 -19.65 20.12 -47.57
N LYS A 679 -19.96 18.87 -47.87
CA LYS A 679 -18.97 17.84 -48.11
C LYS A 679 -18.03 18.15 -49.25
N LYS A 680 -18.54 18.66 -50.35
CA LYS A 680 -17.75 19.06 -51.54
C LYS A 680 -16.73 20.14 -51.19
N VAL A 681 -17.13 21.15 -50.42
CA VAL A 681 -16.23 22.21 -49.95
C VAL A 681 -15.19 21.60 -48.99
N SER A 682 -15.61 20.73 -48.09
CA SER A 682 -14.76 20.04 -47.14
C SER A 682 -13.70 19.18 -47.84
N ASP A 683 -14.11 18.36 -48.82
CA ASP A 683 -13.19 17.50 -49.57
C ASP A 683 -12.20 18.32 -50.42
N SER A 684 -12.66 19.42 -51.00
CA SER A 684 -11.82 20.37 -51.74
C SER A 684 -10.72 20.97 -50.83
N TRP A 685 -11.07 21.36 -49.60
CA TRP A 685 -10.14 21.91 -48.62
C TRP A 685 -9.14 20.82 -48.18
N LEU A 686 -9.61 19.61 -47.88
CA LEU A 686 -8.80 18.51 -47.38
C LEU A 686 -7.77 18.05 -48.42
N GLY A 687 -8.13 17.95 -49.67
CA GLY A 687 -7.26 17.50 -50.76
C GLY A 687 -6.72 16.07 -50.49
N SER A 688 -5.38 15.94 -50.35
CA SER A 688 -4.73 14.67 -50.04
C SER A 688 -4.56 14.43 -48.52
N GLN A 689 -4.97 15.34 -47.68
CA GLN A 689 -4.86 15.20 -46.21
C GLN A 689 -5.97 14.25 -45.72
N VAL A 690 -5.70 13.65 -44.54
CA VAL A 690 -6.65 12.74 -43.91
C VAL A 690 -7.25 13.40 -42.68
N GLU A 691 -8.54 13.17 -42.45
CA GLU A 691 -9.25 13.65 -41.28
C GLU A 691 -8.61 13.13 -40.01
N LYS A 692 -8.51 14.00 -39.01
CA LYS A 692 -8.07 13.70 -37.67
C LYS A 692 -9.20 13.93 -36.70
N GLY A 693 -9.19 13.22 -35.60
CA GLY A 693 -10.23 13.34 -34.59
C GLY A 693 -9.66 13.70 -33.21
N PHE A 694 -10.41 13.40 -32.18
CA PHE A 694 -10.15 13.63 -30.76
C PHE A 694 -10.30 15.10 -30.35
N SER A 695 -9.28 15.96 -30.51
CA SER A 695 -9.35 17.40 -30.19
C SER A 695 -9.71 18.26 -31.39
N LEU A 696 -9.85 17.68 -32.56
CA LEU A 696 -10.25 18.33 -33.81
C LEU A 696 -11.51 17.67 -34.34
N GLY A 697 -12.39 18.47 -34.93
CA GLY A 697 -13.52 17.95 -35.65
C GLY A 697 -13.15 17.34 -36.99
N PHE A 698 -14.00 16.49 -37.46
CA PHE A 698 -13.98 15.93 -38.84
C PHE A 698 -15.38 15.99 -39.45
N PHE A 699 -15.45 15.92 -40.77
CA PHE A 699 -16.74 15.97 -41.47
C PHE A 699 -17.51 14.65 -41.23
N ASP A 700 -18.56 14.74 -40.46
CA ASP A 700 -19.55 13.68 -40.22
C ASP A 700 -20.96 14.27 -40.34
N PRO A 701 -21.86 13.74 -41.22
CA PRO A 701 -23.19 14.26 -41.39
C PRO A 701 -24.02 14.33 -40.12
N TYR A 702 -23.83 13.37 -39.19
CA TYR A 702 -24.53 13.41 -37.92
C TYR A 702 -24.04 14.59 -37.08
N TYR A 703 -22.71 14.80 -36.99
CA TYR A 703 -22.11 15.90 -36.23
C TYR A 703 -22.51 17.26 -36.77
N ILE A 704 -22.48 17.44 -38.10
CA ILE A 704 -22.89 18.69 -38.77
C ILE A 704 -24.37 19.03 -38.45
N ASN A 705 -25.23 18.01 -38.37
CA ASN A 705 -26.65 18.21 -38.02
C ASN A 705 -26.91 18.51 -36.54
N GLN A 706 -25.89 18.64 -35.68
CA GLN A 706 -26.08 18.96 -34.27
C GLN A 706 -26.04 20.47 -33.95
N ALA A 707 -25.55 21.30 -34.89
CA ALA A 707 -25.36 22.72 -34.66
C ALA A 707 -25.53 23.55 -35.93
N PRO A 708 -25.79 24.88 -35.84
CA PRO A 708 -25.79 25.79 -36.98
C PRO A 708 -24.45 25.81 -37.72
N VAL A 709 -24.46 26.18 -38.97
CA VAL A 709 -23.29 26.34 -39.86
C VAL A 709 -23.32 27.72 -40.49
N GLY A 710 -22.23 28.48 -40.35
CA GLY A 710 -22.00 29.73 -41.07
C GLY A 710 -21.49 29.39 -42.46
N VAL A 711 -22.17 29.86 -43.49
CA VAL A 711 -21.88 29.56 -44.89
C VAL A 711 -21.58 30.86 -45.64
N VAL A 712 -20.55 30.82 -46.50
CA VAL A 712 -20.29 31.89 -47.47
C VAL A 712 -20.62 31.40 -48.87
N ARG A 713 -21.51 32.14 -49.56
CA ARG A 713 -21.88 31.86 -50.94
C ARG A 713 -21.38 32.98 -51.86
N ASP A 714 -21.04 32.63 -53.11
CA ASP A 714 -20.71 33.60 -54.16
C ASP A 714 -21.94 34.19 -54.83
N GLN A 715 -21.73 35.01 -55.86
CA GLN A 715 -22.80 35.65 -56.59
C GLN A 715 -23.75 34.69 -57.39
N ASP A 716 -23.28 33.46 -57.62
CA ASP A 716 -24.03 32.39 -58.29
C ASP A 716 -24.67 31.44 -57.24
N ASP A 717 -24.79 31.87 -56.00
CA ASP A 717 -25.32 31.13 -54.85
C ASP A 717 -24.59 29.80 -54.56
N LYS A 718 -23.36 29.62 -55.06
CA LYS A 718 -22.52 28.47 -54.80
C LYS A 718 -21.79 28.63 -53.49
N MET A 719 -21.83 27.60 -52.63
CA MET A 719 -21.07 27.59 -51.38
C MET A 719 -19.57 27.53 -51.67
N VAL A 720 -18.81 28.50 -51.13
CA VAL A 720 -17.33 28.58 -51.28
C VAL A 720 -16.59 28.36 -49.99
N ALA A 721 -17.24 28.58 -48.85
CA ALA A 721 -16.65 28.31 -47.54
C ALA A 721 -17.74 28.13 -46.48
N PHE A 722 -17.37 27.44 -45.40
CA PHE A 722 -18.24 27.28 -44.23
C PHE A 722 -17.45 27.18 -42.93
N ALA A 723 -18.10 27.46 -41.81
CA ALA A 723 -17.65 27.16 -40.47
C ALA A 723 -18.78 26.60 -39.60
N THR A 724 -18.47 25.52 -38.85
CA THR A 724 -19.44 24.92 -37.94
C THR A 724 -19.40 25.58 -36.59
N PHE A 725 -20.58 25.87 -36.03
CA PHE A 725 -20.66 26.33 -34.64
C PHE A 725 -20.56 25.17 -33.65
N MET A 726 -20.08 25.48 -32.44
CA MET A 726 -20.12 24.55 -31.31
C MET A 726 -20.89 25.19 -30.15
N PRO A 727 -22.22 24.94 -30.03
CA PRO A 727 -23.03 25.50 -28.96
C PRO A 727 -22.54 25.04 -27.57
N THR A 728 -22.51 26.00 -26.63
CA THR A 728 -22.09 25.77 -25.22
C THR A 728 -23.27 25.82 -24.25
N GLY A 729 -24.49 25.82 -24.71
CA GLY A 729 -25.70 25.98 -23.89
C GLY A 729 -25.98 27.40 -23.36
N GLY A 730 -25.02 28.32 -23.53
CA GLY A 730 -25.12 29.71 -23.10
C GLY A 730 -24.64 30.72 -24.15
N LYS A 731 -24.63 31.99 -23.79
CA LYS A 731 -24.16 33.10 -24.64
C LYS A 731 -22.86 33.71 -24.17
N GLU A 732 -22.13 33.04 -23.28
CA GLU A 732 -20.85 33.50 -22.80
C GLU A 732 -19.76 33.40 -23.88
N ILE A 733 -19.69 32.25 -24.52
CA ILE A 733 -18.65 31.96 -25.52
C ILE A 733 -19.30 31.39 -26.77
N LEU A 734 -19.02 31.98 -27.91
CA LEU A 734 -19.29 31.42 -29.25
C LEU A 734 -18.02 30.73 -29.73
N THR A 735 -18.09 29.46 -30.07
CA THR A 735 -16.94 28.70 -30.55
C THR A 735 -17.23 27.94 -31.82
N ILE A 736 -16.18 27.63 -32.57
CA ILE A 736 -16.24 26.99 -33.89
C ILE A 736 -15.26 25.81 -33.93
N ASP A 737 -15.54 24.89 -34.85
CA ASP A 737 -14.69 23.72 -35.08
C ASP A 737 -14.17 23.63 -36.51
N LEU A 738 -14.99 23.13 -37.44
CA LEU A 738 -14.59 23.04 -38.84
C LEU A 738 -14.65 24.39 -39.51
N MET A 739 -13.54 24.85 -40.07
CA MET A 739 -13.45 26.02 -40.92
C MET A 739 -12.85 25.58 -42.25
N ARG A 740 -13.63 25.57 -43.31
CA ARG A 740 -13.23 25.03 -44.59
C ARG A 740 -13.67 25.93 -45.76
N HIS A 741 -12.82 25.95 -46.78
CA HIS A 741 -13.12 26.67 -48.01
C HIS A 741 -12.72 25.83 -49.23
N SER A 742 -13.34 26.06 -50.37
CA SER A 742 -12.91 25.46 -51.63
C SER A 742 -11.53 25.97 -52.03
N LYS A 743 -10.78 25.20 -52.80
CA LYS A 743 -9.46 25.64 -53.31
C LYS A 743 -9.57 26.86 -54.21
N ASP A 744 -10.71 27.03 -54.87
CA ASP A 744 -10.99 28.13 -55.77
C ASP A 744 -11.52 29.37 -55.05
N ALA A 745 -11.67 29.32 -53.74
CA ALA A 745 -12.12 30.45 -52.95
C ALA A 745 -11.13 31.62 -53.01
N PRO A 746 -11.61 32.86 -53.05
CA PRO A 746 -10.75 34.04 -53.15
C PRO A 746 -9.88 34.21 -51.89
N SER A 747 -8.70 34.80 -52.09
CA SER A 747 -7.80 35.12 -50.98
C SER A 747 -8.47 36.02 -49.96
N GLY A 748 -8.36 35.66 -48.68
CA GLY A 748 -8.98 36.36 -47.55
C GLY A 748 -10.35 35.78 -47.13
N ILE A 749 -10.84 34.69 -47.77
CA ILE A 749 -12.14 34.09 -47.44
C ILE A 749 -12.26 33.70 -45.96
N MET A 750 -11.14 33.27 -45.34
CA MET A 750 -11.13 32.94 -43.94
C MET A 750 -11.33 34.19 -43.04
N ASP A 751 -10.75 35.33 -43.42
CA ASP A 751 -10.98 36.59 -42.68
C ASP A 751 -12.45 37.03 -42.84
N LYS A 752 -13.08 36.84 -44.04
CA LYS A 752 -14.54 37.06 -44.26
C LYS A 752 -15.37 36.23 -43.29
N ILE A 753 -15.08 34.92 -43.18
CA ILE A 753 -15.81 34.03 -42.26
C ILE A 753 -15.66 34.52 -40.80
N PHE A 754 -14.46 34.74 -40.33
CA PHE A 754 -14.20 35.15 -38.94
C PHE A 754 -14.89 36.49 -38.61
N ILE A 755 -14.70 37.48 -39.45
CA ILE A 755 -15.29 38.80 -39.24
C ILE A 755 -16.83 38.71 -39.23
N SER A 756 -17.45 37.98 -40.18
CA SER A 756 -18.89 37.77 -40.21
C SER A 756 -19.40 37.00 -38.98
N MET A 757 -18.64 36.04 -38.48
CA MET A 757 -19.01 35.31 -37.26
C MET A 757 -18.85 36.18 -35.99
N TYR A 758 -17.90 37.12 -35.95
CA TYR A 758 -17.81 38.09 -34.83
C TYR A 758 -19.02 39.01 -34.83
N GLN A 759 -19.44 39.52 -36.01
CA GLN A 759 -20.63 40.33 -36.14
C GLN A 759 -21.87 39.57 -35.74
N TYR A 760 -22.03 38.33 -36.22
CA TYR A 760 -23.12 37.45 -35.80
C TYR A 760 -23.13 37.23 -34.28
N GLY A 761 -21.96 37.01 -33.66
CA GLY A 761 -21.84 36.87 -32.21
C GLY A 761 -22.26 38.12 -31.45
N GLN A 762 -21.85 39.32 -31.93
CA GLN A 762 -22.28 40.61 -31.38
C GLN A 762 -23.81 40.79 -31.45
N GLU A 763 -24.38 40.54 -32.63
CA GLU A 763 -25.82 40.67 -32.90
C GLU A 763 -26.67 39.73 -32.05
N ASN A 764 -26.13 38.56 -31.72
CA ASN A 764 -26.81 37.54 -30.91
C ASN A 764 -26.46 37.60 -29.41
N GLY A 765 -25.68 38.62 -28.98
CA GLY A 765 -25.37 38.85 -27.57
C GLY A 765 -24.38 37.91 -26.92
N TYR A 766 -23.44 37.35 -27.70
CA TYR A 766 -22.32 36.59 -27.17
C TYR A 766 -21.24 37.54 -26.60
N THR A 767 -20.58 37.11 -25.49
CA THR A 767 -19.55 37.91 -24.84
C THR A 767 -18.17 37.71 -25.48
N TYR A 768 -17.81 36.48 -25.74
CA TYR A 768 -16.53 36.11 -26.34
C TYR A 768 -16.70 35.22 -27.56
N PHE A 769 -15.69 35.28 -28.44
CA PHE A 769 -15.51 34.30 -29.49
C PHE A 769 -14.20 33.53 -29.28
N ASP A 770 -14.26 32.20 -29.29
CA ASP A 770 -13.11 31.35 -29.11
C ASP A 770 -12.46 30.99 -30.45
N LEU A 771 -11.20 31.43 -30.64
CA LEU A 771 -10.40 31.11 -31.81
C LEU A 771 -9.77 29.71 -31.76
N GLY A 772 -9.95 28.99 -30.67
CA GLY A 772 -9.30 27.73 -30.39
C GLY A 772 -7.83 27.86 -29.96
N MET A 773 -7.23 26.77 -29.59
CA MET A 773 -5.83 26.72 -29.09
C MET A 773 -4.81 26.99 -30.20
N ALA A 774 -3.75 27.73 -29.86
CA ALA A 774 -2.50 27.81 -30.60
C ALA A 774 -1.47 26.89 -29.92
N PRO A 775 -1.25 25.67 -30.44
CA PRO A 775 -0.39 24.70 -29.81
C PRO A 775 1.06 25.21 -29.66
N LEU A 776 1.68 24.89 -28.55
CA LEU A 776 3.08 25.19 -28.18
C LEU A 776 3.42 26.68 -28.13
N SER A 777 2.45 27.59 -28.23
CA SER A 777 2.69 29.04 -28.14
C SER A 777 3.02 29.46 -26.71
N ASN A 778 4.03 30.34 -26.54
CA ASN A 778 4.54 30.81 -25.24
C ASN A 778 4.89 29.68 -24.28
N VAL A 779 5.48 28.58 -24.77
CA VAL A 779 5.92 27.44 -23.97
C VAL A 779 7.45 27.40 -23.97
N GLY A 780 8.08 27.33 -22.80
CA GLY A 780 9.53 27.12 -22.69
C GLY A 780 10.44 28.29 -23.11
N GLU A 781 9.92 29.50 -23.24
CA GLU A 781 10.66 30.68 -23.71
C GLU A 781 11.68 31.22 -22.69
N TYR A 782 11.46 30.96 -21.40
CA TYR A 782 12.30 31.51 -20.34
C TYR A 782 13.53 30.64 -20.05
N GLN A 783 14.62 31.26 -19.64
CA GLN A 783 15.87 30.57 -19.32
C GLN A 783 15.70 29.50 -18.24
N PHE A 784 14.79 29.71 -17.30
CA PHE A 784 14.53 28.79 -16.17
C PHE A 784 13.38 27.83 -16.43
N SER A 785 12.79 27.81 -17.64
CA SER A 785 11.75 26.81 -17.99
C SER A 785 12.28 25.38 -17.86
N PHE A 786 11.40 24.44 -17.58
CA PHE A 786 11.73 23.01 -17.51
C PHE A 786 12.28 22.52 -18.85
N ILE A 787 13.11 21.47 -18.82
CA ILE A 787 13.77 20.90 -20.01
C ILE A 787 12.71 20.43 -21.02
N GLU A 788 11.62 19.87 -20.54
CA GLU A 788 10.49 19.37 -21.32
C GLU A 788 9.79 20.51 -22.09
N GLU A 789 9.60 21.65 -21.43
CA GLU A 789 9.01 22.85 -22.07
C GLU A 789 9.98 23.50 -23.06
N LYS A 790 11.28 23.48 -22.77
CA LYS A 790 12.31 23.93 -23.73
C LYS A 790 12.35 23.04 -24.97
N ALA A 791 12.19 21.72 -24.80
CA ALA A 791 12.08 20.81 -25.93
C ALA A 791 10.82 21.11 -26.78
N ALA A 792 9.69 21.41 -26.12
CA ALA A 792 8.48 21.87 -26.81
C ALA A 792 8.69 23.19 -27.56
N HIS A 793 9.42 24.15 -26.95
CA HIS A 793 9.78 25.42 -27.60
C HIS A 793 10.64 25.19 -28.83
N PHE A 794 11.65 24.31 -28.76
CA PHE A 794 12.44 23.94 -29.91
C PHE A 794 11.61 23.38 -31.06
N ILE A 795 10.64 22.51 -30.76
CA ILE A 795 9.69 21.96 -31.75
C ILE A 795 8.79 23.10 -32.33
N TYR A 796 8.37 24.06 -31.53
CA TYR A 796 7.58 25.21 -31.98
C TYR A 796 8.37 26.11 -32.95
N GLU A 797 9.62 26.36 -32.66
CA GLU A 797 10.46 27.20 -33.47
C GLU A 797 10.96 26.53 -34.75
N TYR A 798 11.45 25.29 -34.64
CA TYR A 798 12.13 24.60 -35.74
C TYR A 798 11.33 23.50 -36.40
N GLY A 799 10.19 23.11 -35.85
CA GLY A 799 9.27 22.06 -36.35
C GLY A 799 8.37 22.52 -37.49
N TYR A 800 8.70 23.60 -38.22
CA TYR A 800 7.86 24.19 -39.28
C TYR A 800 7.41 23.18 -40.34
N HIS A 801 8.25 22.22 -40.69
CA HIS A 801 7.92 21.16 -41.65
C HIS A 801 6.90 20.14 -41.13
N LEU A 802 6.70 20.08 -39.80
CA LEU A 802 5.77 19.16 -39.16
C LEU A 802 4.36 19.80 -39.00
N TYR A 803 4.31 21.08 -38.64
CA TYR A 803 3.06 21.85 -38.48
C TYR A 803 3.36 23.36 -38.40
N GLY A 804 2.55 24.19 -39.06
CA GLY A 804 2.73 25.65 -39.12
C GLY A 804 2.34 26.38 -37.80
N PHE A 805 2.86 25.97 -36.67
CA PHE A 805 2.49 26.49 -35.33
C PHE A 805 2.57 28.02 -35.21
N GLN A 806 3.68 28.63 -35.67
CA GLN A 806 3.87 30.07 -35.62
C GLN A 806 2.90 30.83 -36.53
N GLY A 807 2.61 30.29 -37.70
CA GLY A 807 1.68 30.89 -38.65
C GLY A 807 0.25 30.96 -38.07
N LEU A 808 -0.17 29.89 -37.39
CA LEU A 808 -1.46 29.83 -36.73
C LEU A 808 -1.58 30.86 -35.58
N ARG A 809 -0.52 31.00 -34.75
CA ARG A 809 -0.50 31.99 -33.67
C ARG A 809 -0.57 33.39 -34.21
N ARG A 810 0.28 33.76 -35.20
CA ARG A 810 0.25 35.08 -35.85
C ARG A 810 -1.08 35.42 -36.49
N TYR A 811 -1.77 34.44 -37.09
CA TYR A 811 -3.09 34.64 -37.66
C TYR A 811 -4.11 34.99 -36.58
N LYS A 812 -4.11 34.23 -35.47
CA LYS A 812 -5.05 34.46 -34.35
C LYS A 812 -4.74 35.76 -33.60
N ASP A 813 -3.48 36.20 -33.52
CA ASP A 813 -3.07 37.45 -32.89
C ASP A 813 -3.67 38.71 -33.59
N LYS A 814 -4.11 38.57 -34.82
CA LYS A 814 -4.82 39.69 -35.51
C LYS A 814 -6.13 40.06 -34.78
N TYR A 815 -6.74 39.11 -34.10
CA TYR A 815 -8.10 39.23 -33.57
C TYR A 815 -8.18 39.00 -32.08
N ALA A 816 -7.35 38.14 -31.50
CA ALA A 816 -7.39 37.77 -30.11
C ALA A 816 -7.18 38.97 -29.18
N SER A 817 -8.13 39.18 -28.29
CA SER A 817 -8.06 40.21 -27.26
C SER A 817 -7.35 39.71 -25.99
N VAL A 818 -7.53 38.44 -25.69
CA VAL A 818 -7.00 37.79 -24.48
C VAL A 818 -6.52 36.39 -24.82
N TRP A 819 -5.45 35.95 -24.14
CA TRP A 819 -4.92 34.59 -24.26
C TRP A 819 -4.96 33.88 -22.92
N TYR A 820 -5.47 32.63 -22.92
CA TYR A 820 -5.53 31.76 -21.74
C TYR A 820 -4.65 30.54 -21.92
N PRO A 821 -3.81 30.19 -20.96
CA PRO A 821 -2.94 29.03 -21.05
C PRO A 821 -3.75 27.73 -20.98
N ARG A 822 -3.27 26.71 -21.71
CA ARG A 822 -3.80 25.34 -21.67
C ARG A 822 -2.68 24.39 -21.28
N TYR A 823 -3.06 23.34 -20.52
CA TYR A 823 -2.10 22.44 -19.89
C TYR A 823 -2.39 20.98 -20.23
N ILE A 824 -1.35 20.16 -20.13
CA ILE A 824 -1.46 18.70 -19.96
C ILE A 824 -1.19 18.40 -18.51
N ALA A 825 -2.09 17.65 -17.82
CA ALA A 825 -1.84 17.16 -16.49
C ALA A 825 -1.66 15.62 -16.51
N TYR A 826 -0.64 15.12 -15.83
CA TYR A 826 -0.25 13.72 -15.82
C TYR A 826 0.37 13.33 -14.46
N ARG A 827 0.43 12.02 -14.17
CA ARG A 827 1.08 11.54 -12.93
C ARG A 827 2.60 11.60 -13.08
N LYS A 828 3.31 12.22 -12.14
CA LYS A 828 4.79 12.37 -12.12
C LYS A 828 5.54 11.02 -12.20
N LYS A 829 4.92 9.94 -11.74
CA LYS A 829 5.50 8.59 -11.82
C LYS A 829 5.55 8.02 -13.24
N ASN A 830 4.83 8.62 -14.17
CA ASN A 830 4.78 8.16 -15.55
C ASN A 830 5.90 8.78 -16.35
N SER A 831 6.46 8.00 -17.28
CA SER A 831 7.39 8.56 -18.24
C SER A 831 6.67 9.62 -19.09
N LEU A 832 7.16 10.85 -19.02
CA LEU A 832 6.63 11.96 -19.83
C LEU A 832 6.76 11.67 -21.33
N ILE A 833 7.89 11.12 -21.76
CA ILE A 833 8.14 10.77 -23.16
C ILE A 833 7.06 9.80 -23.67
N VAL A 834 6.78 8.72 -22.93
CA VAL A 834 5.75 7.75 -23.30
C VAL A 834 4.35 8.40 -23.28
N THR A 835 4.09 9.29 -22.33
CA THR A 835 2.85 10.04 -22.24
C THR A 835 2.63 10.91 -23.47
N MET A 836 3.68 11.66 -23.90
CA MET A 836 3.62 12.51 -25.08
C MET A 836 3.46 11.70 -26.39
N LEU A 837 4.18 10.59 -26.52
CA LEU A 837 4.04 9.70 -27.69
C LEU A 837 2.61 9.14 -27.82
N ILE A 838 2.00 8.73 -26.69
CA ILE A 838 0.61 8.26 -26.69
C ILE A 838 -0.36 9.38 -27.02
N LEU A 839 -0.16 10.57 -26.44
CA LEU A 839 -1.00 11.74 -26.74
C LEU A 839 -0.94 12.10 -28.23
N VAL A 840 0.25 12.20 -28.81
CA VAL A 840 0.44 12.45 -30.24
C VAL A 840 -0.25 11.36 -31.09
N SER A 841 -0.14 10.10 -30.66
CA SER A 841 -0.84 8.97 -31.33
C SER A 841 -2.36 9.07 -31.24
N VAL A 842 -2.90 9.60 -30.16
CA VAL A 842 -4.35 9.78 -29.97
C VAL A 842 -4.87 10.94 -30.82
N VAL A 843 -4.16 12.10 -30.77
CA VAL A 843 -4.55 13.31 -31.52
C VAL A 843 -4.38 13.13 -33.05
N ASN A 844 -3.36 12.41 -33.48
CA ASN A 844 -3.11 12.19 -34.92
C ASN A 844 -3.77 10.90 -35.45
N GLN A 845 -4.66 10.28 -34.71
CA GLN A 845 -5.34 9.07 -35.16
C GLN A 845 -6.23 9.40 -36.37
N ARG A 846 -5.98 8.70 -37.48
CA ARG A 846 -6.77 8.83 -38.72
C ARG A 846 -8.14 8.18 -38.52
N ILE A 847 -9.21 8.87 -38.99
CA ILE A 847 -10.59 8.39 -38.82
C ILE A 847 -10.90 7.17 -39.70
N ASP A 848 -10.30 7.11 -40.90
CA ASP A 848 -10.57 6.04 -41.90
C ASP A 848 -9.78 4.73 -41.64
N GLN A 849 -8.89 4.71 -40.66
CA GLN A 849 -8.19 3.49 -40.33
C GLN A 849 -9.02 2.61 -39.38
N LYS A 850 -9.67 1.56 -39.92
CA LYS A 850 -10.05 0.39 -39.15
C LYS A 850 -8.82 -0.02 -38.34
N ASN A 851 -8.95 0.02 -37.02
CA ASN A 851 -7.89 -0.30 -36.07
C ASN A 851 -7.13 -1.58 -36.49
N ARG A 852 -6.02 -1.43 -37.18
CA ARG A 852 -5.06 -2.52 -37.35
C ARG A 852 -4.36 -2.69 -36.00
N HIS A 853 -4.93 -3.56 -35.19
CA HIS A 853 -4.34 -3.98 -33.93
C HIS A 853 -3.09 -4.79 -34.21
N LEU A 854 -1.94 -4.20 -33.99
CA LEU A 854 -0.69 -4.93 -33.85
C LEU A 854 -0.84 -5.89 -32.65
N PHE A 855 -0.12 -6.98 -32.71
CA PHE A 855 0.12 -8.13 -31.81
C PHE A 855 -0.34 -8.05 -30.32
N PHE A 856 -0.54 -6.85 -29.75
CA PHE A 856 -1.02 -6.60 -28.39
C PHE A 856 -2.53 -6.85 -28.17
N PHE A 857 -3.27 -7.15 -29.21
CA PHE A 857 -4.72 -7.42 -29.15
C PHE A 857 -5.06 -8.62 -28.24
N TRP A 858 -4.17 -9.61 -28.22
CA TRP A 858 -4.39 -10.85 -27.47
C TRP A 858 -4.29 -10.70 -25.94
N LEU A 859 -3.60 -9.69 -25.42
CA LEU A 859 -3.44 -9.48 -23.99
C LEU A 859 -4.55 -8.61 -23.37
N ASN A 860 -5.27 -7.84 -24.18
CA ASN A 860 -6.24 -6.85 -23.71
C ASN A 860 -7.71 -7.14 -24.10
N HIS A 861 -7.99 -8.18 -24.87
CA HIS A 861 -9.36 -8.58 -25.20
C HIS A 861 -9.74 -9.87 -24.48
N ASN A 862 -10.59 -9.74 -23.49
CA ASN A 862 -11.79 -10.49 -23.07
C ASN A 862 -12.34 -9.90 -21.79
#